data_c89e708e1e1044123e1a0a5a37d364a5
#
_entry.id   c89e708e1e1044123e1a0a5a37d364a5
#
_cell.length_a   1.000
_cell.length_b   1.000
_cell.length_c   1.000
_cell.angle_alpha   90.00
_cell.angle_beta   90.00
_cell.angle_gamma   90.00
#
_symmetry.space_group_name_H-M   'P 1'
#
loop_
_entity.id
_entity.type
_entity.pdbx_description
1 polymer ?
#
loop_
_entity_poly.entity_id
_entity_poly.type
_entity_poly.pdbx_seq_one_letter_code
_entity_poly.pdbx_strand_id
1 'polypeptide(L)'
;MKNLKWAQVVLLALLILLPKQISAYQKNVLLSPTRNYTIHGRIVDSFTNLPISNVKLTLLSADSTVIDTCRTFIWNDKAVHPDSYFYMQKNLSEGKYIFKIEHPDYFTTFIDKELLFKSRNTSIDMQDIPIKRKGMENKEHMLGEIVVKSTKIKMVMKGDTIIYNADAFNLPQGSMLDALIRQLPGATLNSNGEIFINGRKLDYLTLNGKDFFKGNNKQLIENLPNYTVKNLKVFEKSTDRSQAMGVDIDKKDYIMDISLKKKYEKTFIANFDIAGGTNSRYATKAFGLYFTPRLQLSIFSNINNVNEDRKPGEKGDWDPTKLPNGQVIQRTVGLNAAVSNEKNTLENNMSTSFTWRDTHNISQIIAESFLTGGNNFNRSISDVKSKNFIYDFQNNLKISTPIFLKSTISLNYNKFDNWGTVRSARFNADPSPIGSTEAILDTIFSSSRNRLVNDFGVNRLSSKTYGFGHSLTTFANVNAYKQLPSGDRISALIEGDYLNTTNSMFNNYQLKYLKSNAISDYRNRYDNTPSYSYNYRVGPQYTFVIPNGFRLFTGYQYQQKGSYRNNQKYRLDKLYKWQEENHDLGSLPSSRDSLLLALDANNSYKGYYLSKQNSVSLGFGCSKSKNHNNVFFNTNVSVGYKSEKLDYRNSLLNTSVKQYNWVAGLSLNMGFTINKYSFYGTITSKMETPDLYSKITRSDNSNPLAISLGNPNLKNSRKTNVSLTFSYNNNRRFKLPMAFININIHQNAVANGFTYNPTTGVYTYKPQNVKGNWYGNIGLYDTFPLDNKNYFTLVNAIVYSYNHNVDFTGVTGQTESMLSKVNNHWLEDNLSLNYQKGGLTCSLVGEMKWRYAYSRRENFSTIRTLDFNYGMLGSYKFKFGLETGMDLKMFSRRGYSDPLINANDLICNVYISKSFLKGKLAAKLEGYDIFHQLKSISYEINGQGKTETRFNAIPNYLMLHLIYKMNISGKK
;
A
#
# COMPACT_ATOMS: atom_id res chain seq x y z
N MET A 1 13.82 22.71 36.23
CA MET A 1 15.28 22.57 36.29
C MET A 1 15.82 21.37 37.10
N LYS A 2 15.05 20.69 37.96
CA LYS A 2 15.53 19.48 38.69
C LYS A 2 15.60 18.18 37.84
N ASN A 3 14.88 18.08 36.73
CA ASN A 3 14.83 16.85 35.91
C ASN A 3 15.87 16.77 34.77
N LEU A 4 16.63 17.86 34.56
CA LEU A 4 17.72 17.85 33.56
C LEU A 4 18.99 17.20 34.10
N LYS A 5 19.17 17.13 35.43
CA LYS A 5 20.36 16.54 36.06
C LYS A 5 20.40 15.00 35.97
N TRP A 6 19.23 14.33 35.88
CA TRP A 6 19.18 12.87 35.77
C TRP A 6 19.56 12.38 34.37
N ALA A 7 19.19 13.10 33.31
CA ALA A 7 19.60 12.78 31.94
C ALA A 7 21.11 12.94 31.74
N GLN A 8 21.71 13.95 32.39
CA GLN A 8 23.16 14.14 32.40
C GLN A 8 23.88 13.09 33.22
N VAL A 9 23.30 12.61 34.33
CA VAL A 9 23.86 11.54 35.16
C VAL A 9 23.81 10.19 34.46
N VAL A 10 22.75 9.89 33.70
CA VAL A 10 22.65 8.65 32.90
C VAL A 10 23.64 8.69 31.72
N LEU A 11 23.82 9.86 31.09
CA LEU A 11 24.82 10.01 30.02
C LEU A 11 26.23 9.93 30.56
N LEU A 12 26.49 10.47 31.77
CA LEU A 12 27.79 10.38 32.44
C LEU A 12 28.09 8.97 32.96
N ALA A 13 27.07 8.24 33.48
CA ALA A 13 27.21 6.86 33.92
C ALA A 13 27.49 5.89 32.75
N LEU A 14 26.94 6.16 31.56
CA LEU A 14 27.24 5.42 30.32
C LEU A 14 28.65 5.71 29.80
N LEU A 15 29.20 6.90 30.06
CA LEU A 15 30.58 7.25 29.70
C LEU A 15 31.64 6.68 30.67
N ILE A 16 31.26 6.35 31.90
CA ILE A 16 32.16 5.80 32.93
C ILE A 16 32.30 4.28 32.81
N LEU A 17 31.44 3.59 32.09
CA LEU A 17 31.51 2.12 31.87
C LEU A 17 32.34 1.71 30.64
N LEU A 18 33.08 2.60 30.02
CA LEU A 18 34.07 2.24 29.02
C LEU A 18 35.37 1.84 29.72
N PRO A 19 35.86 0.61 29.54
CA PRO A 19 37.11 0.21 30.15
C PRO A 19 38.29 1.01 29.58
N LYS A 20 38.93 1.78 30.48
CA LYS A 20 40.24 2.35 30.22
C LYS A 20 41.23 1.16 30.06
N GLN A 21 41.58 0.81 28.86
CA GLN A 21 42.82 0.11 28.56
C GLN A 21 43.49 0.78 27.36
N ILE A 22 44.18 1.86 27.64
CA ILE A 22 45.30 2.32 26.84
C ILE A 22 46.45 2.49 27.82
N SER A 23 47.33 1.56 27.86
CA SER A 23 48.69 1.76 28.37
C SER A 23 49.67 0.83 27.70
N ALA A 24 50.65 1.45 27.09
CA ALA A 24 52.00 1.01 26.80
C ALA A 24 52.15 -0.24 25.90
N TYR A 25 52.47 -0.02 24.64
CA TYR A 25 53.33 -0.95 23.92
C TYR A 25 54.64 -0.26 23.49
N GLN A 26 55.70 -0.72 24.07
CA GLN A 26 57.07 -0.37 23.70
C GLN A 26 57.41 -0.89 22.29
N LYS A 27 58.17 -0.08 21.59
CA LYS A 27 58.88 -0.41 20.36
C LYS A 27 59.64 -1.69 20.44
N ASN A 28 59.39 -2.66 19.60
CA ASN A 28 60.40 -3.52 19.04
C ASN A 28 59.96 -4.17 17.72
N VAL A 29 60.79 -3.96 16.71
CA VAL A 29 60.97 -4.73 15.48
C VAL A 29 59.78 -4.82 14.50
N LEU A 30 59.98 -4.21 13.36
CA LEU A 30 59.22 -4.22 12.10
C LEU A 30 58.82 -5.63 11.61
N LEU A 31 57.69 -6.12 12.07
CA LEU A 31 56.86 -7.04 11.32
C LEU A 31 55.55 -6.30 11.10
N SER A 32 55.19 -6.06 9.85
CA SER A 32 53.87 -5.44 9.49
C SER A 32 52.78 -6.22 10.22
N PRO A 33 51.87 -5.57 10.97
CA PRO A 33 50.82 -6.27 11.67
C PRO A 33 49.96 -7.03 10.66
N THR A 34 49.80 -8.33 10.89
CA THR A 34 48.95 -9.18 10.06
C THR A 34 47.57 -9.36 10.75
N ARG A 35 46.50 -9.39 10.00
CA ARG A 35 45.17 -9.74 10.48
C ARG A 35 44.66 -10.97 9.75
N ASN A 36 43.87 -11.79 10.44
CA ASN A 36 43.20 -12.93 9.83
C ASN A 36 41.98 -12.46 9.03
N TYR A 37 42.07 -12.49 7.70
CA TYR A 37 41.00 -12.15 6.78
C TYR A 37 40.30 -13.39 6.27
N THR A 38 38.98 -13.33 6.22
CA THR A 38 38.11 -14.28 5.54
C THR A 38 37.70 -13.68 4.22
N ILE A 39 38.14 -14.22 3.10
CA ILE A 39 37.85 -13.75 1.75
C ILE A 39 36.96 -14.78 1.10
N HIS A 40 35.82 -14.36 0.60
CA HIS A 40 34.85 -15.24 -0.03
C HIS A 40 34.10 -14.52 -1.18
N GLY A 41 33.51 -15.30 -2.07
CA GLY A 41 32.76 -14.79 -3.22
C GLY A 41 32.43 -15.92 -4.17
N ARG A 42 31.85 -15.57 -5.32
CA ARG A 42 31.49 -16.51 -6.38
C ARG A 42 32.24 -16.13 -7.67
N ILE A 43 32.64 -17.13 -8.42
CA ILE A 43 33.14 -16.93 -9.80
C ILE A 43 32.01 -17.30 -10.72
N VAL A 44 31.62 -16.35 -11.59
CA VAL A 44 30.46 -16.52 -12.46
C VAL A 44 30.84 -16.40 -13.92
N ASP A 45 30.15 -17.13 -14.79
CA ASP A 45 30.25 -16.98 -16.23
C ASP A 45 29.72 -15.62 -16.66
N SER A 46 30.50 -14.81 -17.33
CA SER A 46 30.17 -13.43 -17.72
C SER A 46 28.96 -13.31 -18.67
N PHE A 47 28.55 -14.41 -19.29
CA PHE A 47 27.40 -14.45 -20.21
C PHE A 47 26.11 -14.92 -19.49
N THR A 48 26.24 -15.98 -18.68
CA THR A 48 25.10 -16.60 -17.98
C THR A 48 24.91 -16.08 -16.59
N ASN A 49 25.92 -15.38 -16.00
CA ASN A 49 26.03 -14.99 -14.59
C ASN A 49 25.91 -16.17 -13.63
N LEU A 50 26.35 -17.32 -14.06
CA LEU A 50 26.22 -18.55 -13.33
C LEU A 50 27.51 -18.92 -12.64
N PRO A 51 27.48 -19.36 -11.36
CA PRO A 51 28.66 -19.83 -10.66
C PRO A 51 29.34 -20.96 -11.40
N ILE A 52 30.67 -20.89 -11.47
CA ILE A 52 31.53 -21.88 -12.12
C ILE A 52 32.22 -22.72 -11.04
N SER A 53 32.04 -24.01 -11.09
CA SER A 53 32.72 -24.96 -10.17
C SER A 53 34.17 -25.24 -10.58
N ASN A 54 34.96 -25.66 -9.61
CA ASN A 54 36.37 -26.08 -9.82
C ASN A 54 37.28 -25.01 -10.43
N VAL A 55 36.97 -23.73 -10.26
CA VAL A 55 37.84 -22.61 -10.64
C VAL A 55 38.98 -22.48 -9.63
N LYS A 56 40.20 -22.40 -10.12
CA LYS A 56 41.40 -22.18 -9.28
C LYS A 56 41.58 -20.67 -9.06
N LEU A 57 41.57 -20.25 -7.80
CA LEU A 57 41.93 -18.89 -7.37
C LEU A 57 43.26 -18.92 -6.68
N THR A 58 44.15 -18.05 -7.10
CA THR A 58 45.49 -17.88 -6.51
C THR A 58 45.61 -16.45 -6.00
N LEU A 59 45.85 -16.28 -4.73
CA LEU A 59 46.14 -15.00 -4.09
C LEU A 59 47.62 -14.71 -4.23
N LEU A 60 47.95 -13.58 -4.84
CA LEU A 60 49.29 -13.10 -5.05
C LEU A 60 49.54 -11.82 -4.26
N SER A 61 50.75 -11.60 -3.83
CA SER A 61 51.23 -10.31 -3.34
C SER A 61 51.47 -9.33 -4.48
N ALA A 62 51.74 -8.06 -4.18
CA ALA A 62 51.97 -7.02 -5.18
C ALA A 62 53.15 -7.31 -6.12
N ASP A 63 54.09 -8.10 -5.68
CA ASP A 63 55.26 -8.58 -6.44
C ASP A 63 55.02 -9.92 -7.16
N SER A 64 53.75 -10.35 -7.25
CA SER A 64 53.29 -11.58 -7.92
C SER A 64 53.75 -12.88 -7.24
N THR A 65 54.21 -12.86 -5.99
CA THR A 65 54.47 -14.09 -5.25
C THR A 65 53.21 -14.76 -4.77
N VAL A 66 53.12 -16.09 -4.83
CA VAL A 66 51.94 -16.85 -4.43
C VAL A 66 51.84 -16.90 -2.92
N ILE A 67 50.73 -16.39 -2.38
CA ILE A 67 50.45 -16.40 -0.93
C ILE A 67 49.58 -17.59 -0.54
N ASP A 68 48.53 -17.85 -1.37
CA ASP A 68 47.60 -18.95 -1.10
C ASP A 68 46.83 -19.33 -2.38
N THR A 69 46.25 -20.52 -2.37
CA THR A 69 45.46 -21.01 -3.50
C THR A 69 44.25 -21.78 -3.01
N CYS A 70 43.04 -21.48 -3.52
CA CYS A 70 41.84 -22.26 -3.27
C CYS A 70 41.16 -22.61 -4.58
N ARG A 71 40.15 -23.48 -4.51
CA ARG A 71 39.25 -23.76 -5.64
C ARG A 71 37.82 -23.46 -5.24
N THR A 72 37.02 -23.07 -6.22
CA THR A 72 35.58 -22.98 -6.02
C THR A 72 35.04 -24.37 -5.77
N PHE A 73 34.22 -24.53 -4.75
CA PHE A 73 33.60 -25.79 -4.36
C PHE A 73 32.07 -25.65 -4.32
N ILE A 74 31.46 -26.80 -4.54
CA ILE A 74 29.98 -26.88 -4.46
C ILE A 74 29.63 -27.14 -2.99
N TRP A 75 28.90 -26.22 -2.38
CA TRP A 75 28.60 -26.31 -0.95
C TRP A 75 27.58 -27.39 -0.60
N ASN A 76 26.80 -27.90 -1.52
CA ASN A 76 25.86 -29.00 -1.30
C ASN A 76 25.52 -29.67 -2.63
N ASP A 77 26.14 -30.81 -2.91
CA ASP A 77 25.92 -31.59 -4.11
C ASP A 77 24.53 -32.21 -4.22
N LYS A 78 23.77 -32.32 -3.09
CA LYS A 78 22.36 -32.73 -3.02
C LYS A 78 21.36 -31.56 -3.20
N ALA A 79 21.83 -30.33 -3.27
CA ALA A 79 20.97 -29.18 -3.58
C ALA A 79 20.58 -29.20 -5.07
N VAL A 80 19.37 -28.73 -5.37
CA VAL A 80 18.87 -28.65 -6.75
C VAL A 80 19.73 -27.75 -7.63
N HIS A 81 20.44 -26.81 -7.03
CA HIS A 81 21.37 -25.89 -7.64
C HIS A 81 22.56 -25.70 -6.72
N PRO A 82 23.66 -26.44 -6.96
CA PRO A 82 24.89 -26.25 -6.22
C PRO A 82 25.48 -24.87 -6.59
N ASP A 83 25.51 -23.96 -5.64
CA ASP A 83 26.25 -22.70 -5.77
C ASP A 83 27.73 -22.98 -5.55
N SER A 84 28.54 -22.48 -6.45
CA SER A 84 29.98 -22.62 -6.40
C SER A 84 30.61 -21.39 -5.77
N TYR A 85 31.13 -21.52 -4.56
CA TYR A 85 31.77 -20.46 -3.82
C TYR A 85 33.27 -20.74 -3.68
N PHE A 86 34.08 -19.69 -3.52
CA PHE A 86 35.41 -19.81 -2.95
C PHE A 86 35.44 -19.21 -1.53
N TYR A 87 36.27 -19.77 -0.70
CA TYR A 87 36.50 -19.35 0.66
C TYR A 87 38.01 -19.50 0.97
N MET A 88 38.61 -18.42 1.49
CA MET A 88 40.01 -18.37 1.84
C MET A 88 40.14 -17.65 3.17
N GLN A 89 40.87 -18.24 4.11
CA GLN A 89 41.16 -17.64 5.41
C GLN A 89 42.67 -17.53 5.58
N LYS A 90 43.21 -16.30 5.69
CA LYS A 90 44.63 -16.05 5.70
C LYS A 90 45.00 -14.84 6.56
N ASN A 91 46.14 -14.95 7.25
CA ASN A 91 46.74 -13.80 7.90
C ASN A 91 47.46 -12.94 6.87
N LEU A 92 46.97 -11.71 6.64
CA LEU A 92 47.47 -10.78 5.64
C LEU A 92 47.86 -9.46 6.30
N SER A 93 48.88 -8.79 5.75
CA SER A 93 49.27 -7.43 6.11
C SER A 93 48.43 -6.41 5.32
N GLU A 94 48.44 -5.16 5.72
CA GLU A 94 47.90 -4.07 4.91
C GLU A 94 48.73 -3.94 3.61
N GLY A 95 48.03 -3.81 2.46
CA GLY A 95 48.68 -3.72 1.17
C GLY A 95 47.80 -4.11 -0.01
N LYS A 96 48.41 -4.11 -1.19
CA LYS A 96 47.74 -4.53 -2.44
C LYS A 96 47.95 -6.01 -2.69
N TYR A 97 46.91 -6.69 -3.12
CA TYR A 97 46.88 -8.10 -3.44
C TYR A 97 46.21 -8.31 -4.80
N ILE A 98 46.64 -9.36 -5.53
CA ILE A 98 46.11 -9.72 -6.83
C ILE A 98 45.50 -11.12 -6.77
N PHE A 99 44.24 -11.25 -7.18
CA PHE A 99 43.59 -12.54 -7.34
C PHE A 99 43.70 -12.98 -8.80
N LYS A 100 44.40 -14.07 -9.06
CA LYS A 100 44.51 -14.76 -10.33
C LYS A 100 43.45 -15.88 -10.37
N ILE A 101 42.58 -15.86 -11.35
CA ILE A 101 41.45 -16.78 -11.53
C ILE A 101 41.68 -17.60 -12.79
N GLU A 102 41.74 -18.92 -12.68
CA GLU A 102 42.06 -19.85 -13.75
C GLU A 102 41.04 -21.00 -13.84
N HIS A 103 40.58 -21.27 -15.08
CA HIS A 103 39.77 -22.44 -15.39
C HIS A 103 40.04 -22.87 -16.83
N PRO A 104 40.06 -24.20 -17.16
CA PRO A 104 40.40 -24.69 -18.51
C PRO A 104 39.58 -24.05 -19.62
N ASP A 105 38.27 -23.87 -19.42
CA ASP A 105 37.31 -23.36 -20.41
C ASP A 105 37.13 -21.84 -20.39
N TYR A 106 37.84 -21.10 -19.52
CA TYR A 106 37.70 -19.66 -19.36
C TYR A 106 39.02 -18.93 -19.50
N PHE A 107 38.98 -17.64 -19.89
CA PHE A 107 40.18 -16.79 -19.90
C PHE A 107 40.61 -16.48 -18.47
N THR A 108 41.93 -16.55 -18.25
CA THR A 108 42.53 -16.15 -16.97
C THR A 108 42.20 -14.69 -16.67
N THR A 109 41.71 -14.42 -15.48
CA THR A 109 41.30 -13.08 -15.04
C THR A 109 42.08 -12.67 -13.80
N PHE A 110 42.51 -11.40 -13.73
CA PHE A 110 43.19 -10.82 -12.59
C PHE A 110 42.35 -9.73 -11.97
N ILE A 111 42.30 -9.65 -10.62
CA ILE A 111 41.57 -8.65 -9.86
C ILE A 111 42.46 -8.09 -8.76
N ASP A 112 42.65 -6.78 -8.75
CA ASP A 112 43.40 -6.08 -7.72
C ASP A 112 42.53 -5.77 -6.52
N LYS A 113 43.04 -5.99 -5.31
CA LYS A 113 42.36 -5.65 -4.07
C LYS A 113 43.33 -5.03 -3.07
N GLU A 114 42.93 -3.89 -2.50
CA GLU A 114 43.70 -3.22 -1.46
C GLU A 114 43.08 -3.50 -0.09
N LEU A 115 43.89 -3.97 0.86
CA LEU A 115 43.50 -4.23 2.24
C LEU A 115 44.00 -3.11 3.16
N LEU A 116 43.09 -2.49 3.90
CA LEU A 116 43.37 -1.41 4.84
C LEU A 116 42.89 -1.80 6.25
N PHE A 117 43.73 -1.63 7.25
CA PHE A 117 43.41 -1.96 8.65
C PHE A 117 42.42 -1.03 9.34
N LYS A 118 41.94 0.02 8.66
CA LYS A 118 41.00 0.98 9.20
C LYS A 118 39.60 0.37 9.44
N SER A 119 39.29 -0.78 8.85
CA SER A 119 38.02 -1.48 9.06
C SER A 119 38.15 -2.53 10.18
N ARG A 120 37.15 -2.59 11.06
CA ARG A 120 36.98 -3.69 12.03
C ARG A 120 36.52 -5.00 11.38
N ASN A 121 36.03 -4.93 10.15
CA ASN A 121 35.52 -6.08 9.40
C ASN A 121 36.70 -6.82 8.75
N THR A 122 36.93 -8.06 9.15
CA THR A 122 37.93 -8.98 8.59
C THR A 122 37.31 -9.94 7.57
N SER A 123 36.02 -9.84 7.26
CA SER A 123 35.34 -10.61 6.21
C SER A 123 35.20 -9.76 4.95
N ILE A 124 35.84 -10.21 3.86
CA ILE A 124 35.82 -9.55 2.55
C ILE A 124 34.96 -10.37 1.63
N ASP A 125 33.82 -9.80 1.27
CA ASP A 125 32.96 -10.34 0.21
C ASP A 125 33.43 -9.75 -1.13
N MET A 126 33.93 -10.61 -2.00
CA MET A 126 34.38 -10.25 -3.35
C MET A 126 33.20 -10.15 -4.34
N GLN A 127 31.98 -10.44 -3.90
CA GLN A 127 30.79 -10.51 -4.73
C GLN A 127 30.91 -11.51 -5.89
N ASP A 128 30.13 -11.32 -6.95
CA ASP A 128 30.18 -12.15 -8.15
C ASP A 128 31.28 -11.65 -9.09
N ILE A 129 32.28 -12.50 -9.33
CA ILE A 129 33.40 -12.21 -10.22
C ILE A 129 33.12 -12.82 -11.59
N PRO A 130 32.82 -12.03 -12.64
CA PRO A 130 32.52 -12.56 -13.97
C PRO A 130 33.79 -12.89 -14.74
N ILE A 131 33.91 -14.12 -15.25
CA ILE A 131 35.00 -14.55 -16.15
C ILE A 131 34.45 -14.96 -17.53
N LYS A 132 35.22 -14.69 -18.60
CA LYS A 132 34.81 -14.94 -19.98
C LYS A 132 35.18 -16.35 -20.43
N ARG A 133 34.27 -17.06 -21.07
CA ARG A 133 34.49 -18.41 -21.62
C ARG A 133 35.36 -18.36 -22.89
N LYS A 134 36.31 -19.26 -23.03
CA LYS A 134 37.13 -19.48 -24.25
C LYS A 134 36.20 -20.03 -25.34
N GLY A 135 36.31 -19.52 -26.60
CA GLY A 135 35.52 -19.99 -27.72
C GLY A 135 34.26 -19.19 -28.05
N MET A 136 34.01 -18.08 -27.33
CA MET A 136 32.96 -17.10 -27.67
C MET A 136 33.47 -15.92 -28.52
N GLU A 137 34.48 -16.12 -29.39
CA GLU A 137 34.79 -15.13 -30.41
C GLU A 137 33.77 -15.25 -31.52
N ASN A 138 33.10 -14.13 -31.89
CA ASN A 138 32.25 -14.03 -33.06
C ASN A 138 33.06 -14.28 -34.32
N LYS A 139 33.09 -15.49 -34.80
CA LYS A 139 33.36 -15.77 -36.21
C LYS A 139 32.02 -15.85 -36.91
N GLU A 140 31.63 -14.76 -37.57
CA GLU A 140 30.63 -14.81 -38.64
C GLU A 140 31.21 -15.64 -39.80
N HIS A 141 30.96 -16.93 -39.79
CA HIS A 141 31.08 -17.76 -41.02
C HIS A 141 29.64 -18.04 -41.48
N MET A 142 29.30 -17.44 -42.60
CA MET A 142 28.21 -17.89 -43.45
C MET A 142 28.52 -19.35 -43.90
N LEU A 143 27.83 -20.31 -43.28
CA LEU A 143 27.71 -21.67 -43.79
C LEU A 143 26.24 -21.98 -43.97
N GLY A 144 25.92 -22.60 -45.09
CA GLY A 144 24.58 -22.89 -45.54
C GLY A 144 23.69 -23.60 -44.52
N GLU A 145 22.43 -23.39 -44.72
CA GLU A 145 21.30 -23.73 -43.88
C GLU A 145 21.25 -25.23 -43.51
N ILE A 146 21.83 -25.59 -42.36
CA ILE A 146 21.47 -26.82 -41.68
C ILE A 146 20.56 -26.41 -40.50
N VAL A 147 19.28 -26.67 -40.64
CA VAL A 147 18.28 -26.47 -39.57
C VAL A 147 18.48 -27.54 -38.51
N VAL A 148 19.37 -27.29 -37.55
CA VAL A 148 19.43 -28.05 -36.34
C VAL A 148 18.27 -27.55 -35.43
N LYS A 149 17.18 -28.26 -35.38
CA LYS A 149 16.11 -28.08 -34.36
C LYS A 149 16.65 -28.50 -32.99
N SER A 150 17.50 -27.68 -32.40
CA SER A 150 17.82 -27.83 -30.99
C SER A 150 16.63 -27.31 -30.18
N THR A 151 16.08 -28.13 -29.33
CA THR A 151 15.04 -27.77 -28.37
C THR A 151 15.60 -26.71 -27.41
N LYS A 152 15.19 -25.46 -27.58
CA LYS A 152 15.63 -24.37 -26.69
C LYS A 152 15.12 -24.63 -25.27
N ILE A 153 16.01 -24.64 -24.30
CA ILE A 153 15.66 -24.84 -22.89
C ILE A 153 14.81 -23.63 -22.43
N LYS A 154 13.58 -23.91 -21.98
CA LYS A 154 12.62 -22.87 -21.59
C LYS A 154 12.97 -22.20 -20.26
N MET A 155 13.48 -22.96 -19.29
CA MET A 155 13.72 -22.50 -17.92
C MET A 155 14.99 -23.18 -17.37
N VAL A 156 15.82 -22.40 -16.71
CA VAL A 156 16.97 -22.90 -15.95
C VAL A 156 16.86 -22.35 -14.53
N MET A 157 17.04 -23.23 -13.55
CA MET A 157 17.15 -22.79 -12.16
C MET A 157 18.61 -22.78 -11.73
N LYS A 158 19.03 -21.71 -11.03
CA LYS A 158 20.39 -21.61 -10.50
C LYS A 158 20.38 -20.95 -9.13
N GLY A 159 20.74 -21.73 -8.13
CA GLY A 159 20.54 -21.31 -6.76
C GLY A 159 19.10 -20.91 -6.54
N ASP A 160 18.88 -19.73 -5.99
CA ASP A 160 17.54 -19.16 -5.75
C ASP A 160 16.97 -18.39 -6.96
N THR A 161 17.71 -18.32 -8.09
CA THR A 161 17.29 -17.57 -9.26
C THR A 161 16.66 -18.47 -10.31
N ILE A 162 15.46 -18.14 -10.75
CA ILE A 162 14.78 -18.75 -11.90
C ILE A 162 15.06 -17.90 -13.13
N ILE A 163 15.59 -18.51 -14.20
CA ILE A 163 15.86 -17.82 -15.48
C ILE A 163 15.01 -18.44 -16.57
N TYR A 164 14.14 -17.64 -17.15
CA TYR A 164 13.34 -18.02 -18.31
C TYR A 164 13.95 -17.44 -19.58
N ASN A 165 14.09 -18.27 -20.61
CA ASN A 165 14.56 -17.85 -21.92
C ASN A 165 13.36 -17.45 -22.79
N ALA A 166 13.20 -16.15 -23.06
CA ALA A 166 12.05 -15.64 -23.81
C ALA A 166 11.94 -16.21 -25.23
N ASP A 167 13.07 -16.51 -25.90
CA ASP A 167 13.10 -17.07 -27.25
C ASP A 167 12.67 -18.54 -27.32
N ALA A 168 12.47 -19.21 -26.20
CA ALA A 168 12.02 -20.59 -26.14
C ALA A 168 10.48 -20.71 -26.15
N PHE A 169 9.75 -19.57 -26.10
CA PHE A 169 8.30 -19.54 -26.10
C PHE A 169 7.77 -19.04 -27.45
N ASN A 170 6.88 -19.80 -28.07
CA ASN A 170 6.24 -19.43 -29.32
C ASN A 170 5.03 -18.55 -29.03
N LEU A 171 5.18 -17.26 -29.25
CA LEU A 171 4.11 -16.27 -29.10
C LEU A 171 3.75 -15.68 -30.46
N PRO A 172 2.47 -15.35 -30.72
CA PRO A 172 2.07 -14.62 -31.90
C PRO A 172 2.83 -13.31 -32.05
N GLN A 173 3.03 -12.90 -33.30
CA GLN A 173 3.64 -11.60 -33.55
C GLN A 173 2.78 -10.47 -32.96
N GLY A 174 3.42 -9.50 -32.31
CA GLY A 174 2.73 -8.40 -31.64
C GLY A 174 2.27 -8.71 -30.22
N SER A 175 2.58 -9.90 -29.68
CA SER A 175 2.34 -10.20 -28.26
C SER A 175 3.23 -9.33 -27.36
N MET A 176 2.68 -8.91 -26.22
CA MET A 176 3.39 -8.15 -25.21
C MET A 176 3.96 -9.09 -24.13
N LEU A 177 4.67 -8.51 -23.18
CA LEU A 177 5.32 -9.25 -22.10
C LEU A 177 4.31 -10.02 -21.23
N ASP A 178 3.09 -9.52 -21.06
CA ASP A 178 2.01 -10.22 -20.36
C ASP A 178 1.73 -11.62 -20.95
N ALA A 179 1.67 -11.72 -22.30
CA ALA A 179 1.47 -12.98 -23.00
C ALA A 179 2.65 -13.95 -22.78
N LEU A 180 3.88 -13.43 -22.66
CA LEU A 180 5.05 -14.23 -22.32
C LEU A 180 4.96 -14.74 -20.88
N ILE A 181 4.65 -13.87 -19.94
CA ILE A 181 4.55 -14.22 -18.52
C ILE A 181 3.49 -15.31 -18.29
N ARG A 182 2.34 -15.23 -18.97
CA ARG A 182 1.28 -16.26 -18.89
C ARG A 182 1.74 -17.64 -19.38
N GLN A 183 2.76 -17.73 -20.22
CA GLN A 183 3.33 -18.99 -20.69
C GLN A 183 4.51 -19.51 -19.88
N LEU A 184 5.04 -18.72 -18.92
CA LEU A 184 6.16 -19.18 -18.11
C LEU A 184 5.72 -20.31 -17.17
N PRO A 185 6.49 -21.40 -17.08
CA PRO A 185 6.23 -22.45 -16.12
C PRO A 185 6.20 -21.93 -14.68
N GLY A 186 5.13 -22.22 -13.94
CA GLY A 186 4.96 -21.79 -12.55
C GLY A 186 4.55 -20.31 -12.38
N ALA A 187 4.35 -19.56 -13.48
CA ALA A 187 3.87 -18.20 -13.42
C ALA A 187 2.35 -18.12 -13.53
N THR A 188 1.73 -17.25 -12.73
CA THR A 188 0.35 -16.83 -12.90
C THR A 188 0.30 -15.31 -12.91
N LEU A 189 -0.47 -14.76 -13.83
CA LEU A 189 -0.74 -13.33 -13.95
C LEU A 189 -2.23 -13.12 -13.75
N ASN A 190 -2.61 -12.43 -12.69
CA ASN A 190 -4.00 -12.12 -12.45
C ASN A 190 -4.45 -10.89 -13.28
N SER A 191 -5.76 -10.63 -13.27
CA SER A 191 -6.36 -9.46 -13.92
C SER A 191 -5.82 -8.12 -13.39
N ASN A 192 -5.27 -8.12 -12.19
CA ASN A 192 -4.69 -6.92 -11.56
C ASN A 192 -3.24 -6.62 -12.01
N GLY A 193 -2.67 -7.38 -12.97
CA GLY A 193 -1.28 -7.25 -13.38
C GLY A 193 -0.28 -7.73 -12.30
N GLU A 194 -0.77 -8.45 -11.27
CA GLU A 194 0.07 -9.05 -10.27
C GLU A 194 0.59 -10.40 -10.75
N ILE A 195 1.90 -10.55 -10.66
CA ILE A 195 2.59 -11.75 -11.11
C ILE A 195 2.92 -12.59 -9.90
N PHE A 196 2.57 -13.85 -9.97
CA PHE A 196 2.95 -14.85 -8.99
C PHE A 196 3.86 -15.86 -9.67
N ILE A 197 5.00 -16.14 -9.08
CA ILE A 197 5.89 -17.19 -9.52
C ILE A 197 5.91 -18.27 -8.45
N ASN A 198 5.49 -19.46 -8.84
CA ASN A 198 5.31 -20.58 -7.91
C ASN A 198 4.40 -20.23 -6.72
N GLY A 199 3.32 -19.46 -6.98
CA GLY A 199 2.38 -19.00 -5.97
C GLY A 199 2.83 -17.83 -5.10
N ARG A 200 4.10 -17.43 -5.16
CA ARG A 200 4.61 -16.26 -4.46
C ARG A 200 4.50 -15.02 -5.32
N LYS A 201 3.82 -13.99 -4.80
CA LYS A 201 3.69 -12.70 -5.46
C LYS A 201 5.03 -12.02 -5.61
N LEU A 202 5.31 -11.46 -6.79
CA LEU A 202 6.43 -10.56 -7.02
C LEU A 202 6.14 -9.19 -6.40
N ASP A 203 7.14 -8.63 -5.74
CA ASP A 203 7.03 -7.29 -5.16
C ASP A 203 7.06 -6.22 -6.26
N TYR A 204 7.98 -6.34 -7.24
CA TYR A 204 8.04 -5.46 -8.41
C TYR A 204 8.88 -6.06 -9.55
N LEU A 205 8.83 -5.38 -10.72
CA LEU A 205 9.62 -5.70 -11.91
C LEU A 205 10.77 -4.71 -12.07
N THR A 206 11.90 -5.20 -12.60
CA THR A 206 12.99 -4.35 -13.06
C THR A 206 13.23 -4.55 -14.55
N LEU A 207 13.74 -3.53 -15.22
CA LEU A 207 14.09 -3.58 -16.63
C LEU A 207 15.60 -3.36 -16.79
N ASN A 208 16.34 -4.38 -17.23
CA ASN A 208 17.81 -4.40 -17.24
C ASN A 208 18.41 -4.02 -15.88
N GLY A 209 17.88 -4.58 -14.78
CA GLY A 209 18.30 -4.32 -13.41
C GLY A 209 17.85 -2.99 -12.80
N LYS A 210 17.14 -2.14 -13.54
CA LYS A 210 16.70 -0.80 -13.10
C LYS A 210 15.23 -0.79 -12.72
N ASP A 211 14.93 -0.05 -11.66
CA ASP A 211 13.63 0.06 -11.03
C ASP A 211 12.86 1.28 -11.53
N PHE A 212 12.51 1.27 -12.82
CA PHE A 212 11.77 2.38 -13.44
C PHE A 212 10.26 2.33 -13.17
N PHE A 213 9.69 1.13 -13.17
CA PHE A 213 8.24 0.93 -13.02
C PHE A 213 7.83 0.50 -11.61
N LYS A 214 8.54 0.94 -10.57
CA LYS A 214 8.27 0.52 -9.20
C LYS A 214 6.82 0.79 -8.80
N GLY A 215 6.07 -0.31 -8.61
CA GLY A 215 4.65 -0.27 -8.33
C GLY A 215 3.74 -0.27 -9.59
N ASN A 216 4.28 -0.13 -10.80
CA ASN A 216 3.55 -0.09 -12.07
C ASN A 216 3.86 -1.28 -12.97
N ASN A 217 3.82 -2.50 -12.43
CA ASN A 217 4.12 -3.73 -13.17
C ASN A 217 3.27 -3.85 -14.44
N LYS A 218 1.98 -3.50 -14.38
CA LYS A 218 1.05 -3.59 -15.50
C LYS A 218 1.47 -2.72 -16.67
N GLN A 219 1.95 -1.51 -16.41
CA GLN A 219 2.45 -0.61 -17.46
C GLN A 219 3.58 -1.25 -18.27
N LEU A 220 4.48 -1.97 -17.61
CA LEU A 220 5.58 -2.65 -18.29
C LEU A 220 5.10 -3.88 -19.08
N ILE A 221 4.30 -4.75 -18.45
CA ILE A 221 3.91 -6.04 -19.05
C ILE A 221 2.96 -5.90 -20.24
N GLU A 222 2.09 -4.89 -20.25
CA GLU A 222 1.14 -4.66 -21.34
C GLU A 222 1.75 -3.91 -22.54
N ASN A 223 2.86 -3.19 -22.31
CA ASN A 223 3.40 -2.30 -23.31
C ASN A 223 4.75 -2.73 -23.86
N LEU A 224 5.48 -3.61 -23.17
CA LEU A 224 6.77 -4.11 -23.66
C LEU A 224 6.56 -5.32 -24.60
N PRO A 225 6.95 -5.23 -25.90
CA PRO A 225 6.82 -6.34 -26.82
C PRO A 225 7.70 -7.53 -26.41
N ASN A 226 7.14 -8.74 -26.42
CA ASN A 226 7.83 -9.97 -25.99
C ASN A 226 9.12 -10.24 -26.77
N TYR A 227 9.16 -9.90 -28.06
CA TYR A 227 10.34 -10.15 -28.93
C TYR A 227 11.55 -9.28 -28.55
N THR A 228 11.36 -8.22 -27.76
CA THR A 228 12.45 -7.38 -27.24
C THR A 228 13.16 -8.04 -26.07
N VAL A 229 12.51 -8.97 -25.40
CA VAL A 229 12.99 -9.63 -24.18
C VAL A 229 13.97 -10.75 -24.54
N LYS A 230 15.09 -10.79 -23.82
CA LYS A 230 16.07 -11.88 -23.88
C LYS A 230 15.78 -12.93 -22.82
N ASN A 231 15.78 -12.52 -21.56
CA ASN A 231 15.57 -13.38 -20.39
C ASN A 231 14.71 -12.69 -19.34
N LEU A 232 14.00 -13.48 -18.55
CA LEU A 232 13.36 -13.05 -17.31
C LEU A 232 14.03 -13.77 -16.15
N LYS A 233 14.55 -13.02 -15.18
CA LYS A 233 15.24 -13.57 -14.00
C LYS A 233 14.40 -13.27 -12.77
N VAL A 234 14.04 -14.28 -12.00
CA VAL A 234 13.28 -14.15 -10.76
C VAL A 234 14.16 -14.52 -9.58
N PHE A 235 14.34 -13.60 -8.65
CA PHE A 235 15.23 -13.77 -7.50
C PHE A 235 14.86 -12.84 -6.33
N GLU A 236 15.46 -13.09 -5.18
CA GLU A 236 15.36 -12.23 -4.01
C GLU A 236 16.45 -11.17 -4.02
N LYS A 237 16.06 -9.89 -3.94
CA LYS A 237 16.94 -8.72 -3.87
C LYS A 237 16.88 -8.11 -2.48
N SER A 238 18.03 -7.83 -1.88
CA SER A 238 18.08 -7.08 -0.62
C SER A 238 17.50 -5.68 -0.80
N THR A 239 16.75 -5.19 0.19
CA THR A 239 16.19 -3.83 0.16
C THR A 239 17.29 -2.77 0.06
N ASP A 240 16.96 -1.58 -0.45
CA ASP A 240 17.94 -0.47 -0.54
C ASP A 240 18.58 -0.18 0.84
N ARG A 241 17.80 -0.30 1.91
CA ARG A 241 18.26 -0.10 3.27
C ARG A 241 19.23 -1.21 3.70
N SER A 242 18.91 -2.46 3.41
CA SER A 242 19.81 -3.59 3.68
C SER A 242 21.09 -3.48 2.88
N GLN A 243 21.02 -3.08 1.60
CA GLN A 243 22.19 -2.82 0.76
C GLN A 243 23.07 -1.71 1.34
N ALA A 244 22.48 -0.58 1.74
CA ALA A 244 23.19 0.53 2.37
C ALA A 244 23.84 0.13 3.71
N MET A 245 23.22 -0.80 4.42
CA MET A 245 23.72 -1.34 5.69
C MET A 245 24.70 -2.49 5.49
N GLY A 246 24.88 -2.99 4.26
CA GLY A 246 25.74 -4.14 3.92
C GLY A 246 25.34 -5.45 4.62
N VAL A 247 24.12 -5.53 5.14
CA VAL A 247 23.56 -6.67 5.85
C VAL A 247 22.05 -6.70 5.68
N ASP A 248 21.47 -7.86 5.45
CA ASP A 248 20.04 -8.02 5.38
C ASP A 248 19.39 -7.76 6.74
N ILE A 249 18.70 -6.64 6.85
CA ILE A 249 17.95 -6.22 8.05
C ILE A 249 16.44 -6.25 7.84
N ASP A 250 16.01 -6.32 6.61
CA ASP A 250 14.62 -6.36 6.19
C ASP A 250 14.38 -7.64 5.39
N LYS A 251 13.09 -8.01 5.21
CA LYS A 251 12.70 -9.04 4.26
C LYS A 251 13.17 -8.64 2.86
N LYS A 252 13.85 -9.55 2.15
CA LYS A 252 14.24 -9.33 0.75
C LYS A 252 13.01 -9.16 -0.15
N ASP A 253 13.13 -8.29 -1.14
CA ASP A 253 12.14 -8.13 -2.18
C ASP A 253 12.24 -9.29 -3.18
N TYR A 254 11.11 -9.91 -3.53
CA TYR A 254 11.05 -10.96 -4.55
C TYR A 254 10.72 -10.32 -5.88
N ILE A 255 11.68 -10.26 -6.80
CA ILE A 255 11.59 -9.47 -8.02
C ILE A 255 11.77 -10.30 -9.28
N MET A 256 11.27 -9.77 -10.41
CA MET A 256 11.60 -10.29 -11.74
C MET A 256 12.34 -9.20 -12.53
N ASP A 257 13.56 -9.50 -12.95
CA ASP A 257 14.32 -8.66 -13.87
C ASP A 257 14.10 -9.08 -15.32
N ILE A 258 13.69 -8.12 -16.14
CA ILE A 258 13.46 -8.30 -17.57
C ILE A 258 14.67 -7.78 -18.31
N SER A 259 15.46 -8.69 -18.86
CA SER A 259 16.65 -8.34 -19.63
C SER A 259 16.30 -8.21 -21.11
N LEU A 260 16.57 -7.07 -21.74
CA LEU A 260 16.36 -6.84 -23.17
C LEU A 260 17.49 -7.41 -24.04
N LYS A 261 17.18 -7.72 -25.28
CA LYS A 261 18.21 -8.02 -26.30
C LYS A 261 18.96 -6.73 -26.66
N LYS A 262 20.27 -6.80 -26.88
CA LYS A 262 21.14 -5.63 -27.17
C LYS A 262 20.59 -4.69 -28.23
N LYS A 263 19.97 -5.21 -29.28
CA LYS A 263 19.39 -4.42 -30.38
C LYS A 263 18.18 -3.58 -29.96
N TYR A 264 17.60 -3.83 -28.77
CA TYR A 264 16.44 -3.10 -28.25
C TYR A 264 16.76 -2.29 -26.98
N GLU A 265 18.04 -2.09 -26.66
CA GLU A 265 18.46 -1.24 -25.55
C GLU A 265 18.16 0.26 -25.78
N LYS A 266 17.88 0.64 -27.03
CA LYS A 266 17.38 1.97 -27.43
C LYS A 266 16.13 1.77 -28.25
N THR A 267 14.95 2.06 -27.68
CA THR A 267 13.67 1.81 -28.34
C THR A 267 12.64 2.88 -27.99
N PHE A 268 11.74 3.13 -28.95
CA PHE A 268 10.51 3.90 -28.71
C PHE A 268 9.31 2.97 -28.92
N ILE A 269 8.43 2.91 -27.94
CA ILE A 269 7.19 2.12 -27.95
C ILE A 269 6.03 3.06 -27.77
N ALA A 270 4.95 2.92 -28.54
CA ALA A 270 3.71 3.64 -28.32
C ALA A 270 2.51 2.72 -28.51
N ASN A 271 1.50 2.90 -27.67
CA ASN A 271 0.23 2.22 -27.72
C ASN A 271 -0.90 3.25 -27.65
N PHE A 272 -1.88 3.08 -28.53
CA PHE A 272 -3.10 3.89 -28.56
C PHE A 272 -4.30 2.96 -28.51
N ASP A 273 -5.22 3.20 -27.62
CA ASP A 273 -6.51 2.49 -27.48
C ASP A 273 -7.62 3.53 -27.53
N ILE A 274 -8.47 3.45 -28.54
CA ILE A 274 -9.64 4.32 -28.69
C ILE A 274 -10.86 3.43 -28.71
N ALA A 275 -11.80 3.73 -27.82
CA ALA A 275 -13.00 2.93 -27.68
C ALA A 275 -14.26 3.79 -27.56
N GLY A 276 -15.31 3.33 -28.22
CA GLY A 276 -16.66 3.86 -28.12
C GLY A 276 -17.67 2.75 -27.90
N GLY A 277 -18.75 3.05 -27.20
CA GLY A 277 -19.74 2.05 -26.84
C GLY A 277 -21.15 2.57 -26.71
N THR A 278 -22.05 1.66 -26.37
CA THR A 278 -23.45 1.97 -26.05
C THR A 278 -23.53 2.87 -24.80
N ASN A 279 -24.68 3.49 -24.56
CA ASN A 279 -24.92 4.39 -23.41
C ASN A 279 -23.88 5.53 -23.31
N SER A 280 -23.40 6.03 -24.48
CA SER A 280 -22.39 7.10 -24.55
C SER A 280 -21.09 6.77 -23.79
N ARG A 281 -20.73 5.48 -23.69
CA ARG A 281 -19.48 5.06 -23.06
C ARG A 281 -18.32 5.25 -24.01
N TYR A 282 -17.20 5.73 -23.45
CA TYR A 282 -15.97 5.93 -24.19
C TYR A 282 -14.74 5.68 -23.33
N ALA A 283 -13.66 5.27 -23.96
CA ALA A 283 -12.33 5.20 -23.36
C ALA A 283 -11.26 5.51 -24.39
N THR A 284 -10.32 6.38 -24.06
CA THR A 284 -9.15 6.69 -24.89
C THR A 284 -7.92 6.62 -24.01
N LYS A 285 -6.98 5.74 -24.38
CA LYS A 285 -5.70 5.57 -23.69
C LYS A 285 -4.57 5.78 -24.67
N ALA A 286 -3.56 6.53 -24.26
CA ALA A 286 -2.32 6.66 -24.98
C ALA A 286 -1.15 6.38 -24.05
N PHE A 287 -0.15 5.68 -24.56
CA PHE A 287 1.08 5.40 -23.86
C PHE A 287 2.26 5.49 -24.82
N GLY A 288 3.30 6.24 -24.45
CA GLY A 288 4.56 6.30 -25.14
C GLY A 288 5.71 6.01 -24.18
N LEU A 289 6.67 5.19 -24.58
CA LEU A 289 7.88 4.88 -23.81
C LEU A 289 9.10 5.07 -24.67
N TYR A 290 9.99 5.97 -24.28
CA TYR A 290 11.35 6.06 -24.79
C TYR A 290 12.31 5.46 -23.79
N PHE A 291 13.04 4.44 -24.20
CA PHE A 291 13.93 3.69 -23.33
C PHE A 291 15.36 3.73 -23.82
N THR A 292 16.29 4.12 -22.95
CA THR A 292 17.74 3.97 -23.12
C THR A 292 18.35 3.52 -21.80
N PRO A 293 19.61 3.02 -21.77
CA PRO A 293 20.25 2.64 -20.52
C PRO A 293 20.37 3.75 -19.47
N ARG A 294 20.32 5.02 -19.87
CA ARG A 294 20.48 6.18 -18.98
C ARG A 294 19.22 7.01 -18.77
N LEU A 295 18.36 7.04 -19.77
CA LEU A 295 17.12 7.81 -19.76
C LEU A 295 15.95 6.92 -20.14
N GLN A 296 14.96 6.89 -19.30
CA GLN A 296 13.67 6.25 -19.54
C GLN A 296 12.60 7.32 -19.37
N LEU A 297 11.78 7.51 -20.38
CA LEU A 297 10.73 8.51 -20.41
C LEU A 297 9.42 7.85 -20.83
N SER A 298 8.37 7.99 -20.07
CA SER A 298 7.03 7.59 -20.47
C SER A 298 6.02 8.72 -20.35
N ILE A 299 5.19 8.86 -21.39
CA ILE A 299 4.01 9.73 -21.38
C ILE A 299 2.77 8.88 -21.47
N PHE A 300 1.72 9.24 -20.75
CA PHE A 300 0.48 8.49 -20.77
C PHE A 300 -0.74 9.39 -20.63
N SER A 301 -1.87 8.90 -21.18
CA SER A 301 -3.18 9.48 -20.91
C SER A 301 -4.24 8.39 -20.74
N ASN A 302 -5.27 8.68 -19.95
CA ASN A 302 -6.45 7.86 -19.78
C ASN A 302 -7.68 8.78 -19.64
N ILE A 303 -8.55 8.74 -20.63
CA ILE A 303 -9.78 9.54 -20.70
C ILE A 303 -10.94 8.58 -20.86
N ASN A 304 -11.83 8.51 -19.87
CA ASN A 304 -12.92 7.53 -19.89
C ASN A 304 -14.09 7.93 -18.99
N ASN A 305 -15.24 7.28 -19.24
CA ASN A 305 -16.45 7.35 -18.40
C ASN A 305 -16.95 5.95 -17.97
N VAL A 306 -16.04 4.98 -17.85
CA VAL A 306 -16.30 3.59 -17.47
C VAL A 306 -15.73 3.22 -16.10
N ASN A 307 -15.61 4.21 -15.22
CA ASN A 307 -15.05 4.06 -13.85
C ASN A 307 -13.60 3.57 -13.79
N GLU A 308 -12.85 3.67 -14.87
CA GLU A 308 -11.43 3.35 -14.86
C GLU A 308 -10.64 4.57 -14.38
N ASP A 309 -10.33 4.63 -13.09
CA ASP A 309 -9.63 5.75 -12.47
C ASP A 309 -8.11 5.58 -12.42
N ARG A 310 -7.59 4.49 -12.96
CA ARG A 310 -6.18 4.14 -12.91
C ARG A 310 -5.40 4.77 -14.06
N LYS A 311 -4.18 5.14 -13.76
CA LYS A 311 -3.18 5.46 -14.79
C LYS A 311 -2.92 4.21 -15.63
N PRO A 312 -2.69 4.32 -16.94
CA PRO A 312 -2.30 3.17 -17.76
C PRO A 312 -1.12 2.44 -17.12
N GLY A 313 -1.26 1.14 -16.90
CA GLY A 313 -0.23 0.31 -16.28
C GLY A 313 -0.22 0.29 -14.75
N GLU A 314 -1.12 0.95 -14.05
CA GLU A 314 -1.27 0.77 -12.60
C GLU A 314 -1.83 -0.61 -12.25
N LYS A 315 -1.54 -1.05 -11.01
CA LYS A 315 -2.00 -2.35 -10.51
C LYS A 315 -3.51 -2.52 -10.67
N GLY A 316 -3.88 -3.62 -11.22
CA GLY A 316 -5.23 -4.09 -11.34
C GLY A 316 -5.89 -3.73 -12.65
N ASP A 317 -6.50 -4.74 -13.26
CA ASP A 317 -7.44 -4.56 -14.34
C ASP A 317 -8.74 -3.97 -13.80
N TRP A 318 -9.48 -3.37 -14.70
CA TRP A 318 -10.84 -3.01 -14.44
C TRP A 318 -11.66 -4.29 -14.17
N ASP A 319 -12.08 -4.43 -12.92
CA ASP A 319 -12.91 -5.54 -12.46
C ASP A 319 -14.28 -4.96 -12.08
N PRO A 320 -15.36 -5.34 -12.78
CA PRO A 320 -16.70 -4.83 -12.49
C PRO A 320 -17.17 -5.07 -11.07
N THR A 321 -16.66 -6.10 -10.45
CA THR A 321 -17.01 -6.44 -9.06
C THR A 321 -16.29 -5.57 -8.02
N LYS A 322 -15.30 -4.77 -8.47
CA LYS A 322 -14.48 -3.88 -7.64
C LYS A 322 -14.53 -2.43 -8.11
N LEU A 323 -15.59 -2.05 -8.84
CA LEU A 323 -15.78 -0.68 -9.29
C LEU A 323 -15.84 0.30 -8.12
N PRO A 324 -15.35 1.54 -8.32
CA PRO A 324 -15.66 2.64 -7.43
C PRO A 324 -17.17 2.82 -7.29
N ASN A 325 -17.60 3.23 -6.11
CA ASN A 325 -18.99 3.59 -5.89
C ASN A 325 -19.41 4.74 -6.80
N GLY A 326 -20.59 4.66 -7.41
CA GLY A 326 -21.11 5.68 -8.29
C GLY A 326 -20.56 5.63 -9.72
N GLN A 327 -20.72 6.72 -10.43
CA GLN A 327 -20.24 6.93 -11.79
C GLN A 327 -19.06 7.90 -11.78
N VAL A 328 -17.98 7.55 -12.48
CA VAL A 328 -16.76 8.37 -12.54
C VAL A 328 -16.40 8.66 -14.00
N ILE A 329 -16.22 9.93 -14.31
CA ILE A 329 -15.61 10.40 -15.56
C ILE A 329 -14.20 10.88 -15.21
N GLN A 330 -13.21 10.33 -15.85
CA GLN A 330 -11.81 10.67 -15.57
C GLN A 330 -11.07 11.06 -16.82
N ARG A 331 -10.22 12.09 -16.70
CA ARG A 331 -9.26 12.53 -17.71
C ARG A 331 -7.92 12.71 -17.03
N THR A 332 -6.99 11.82 -17.32
CA THR A 332 -5.64 11.84 -16.73
C THR A 332 -4.60 11.96 -17.83
N VAL A 333 -3.62 12.83 -17.63
CA VAL A 333 -2.40 12.94 -18.44
C VAL A 333 -1.21 12.96 -17.49
N GLY A 334 -0.14 12.24 -17.83
CA GLY A 334 1.04 12.21 -16.97
C GLY A 334 2.32 11.82 -17.70
N LEU A 335 3.42 12.02 -16.98
CA LEU A 335 4.76 11.78 -17.44
C LEU A 335 5.58 11.13 -16.33
N ASN A 336 6.35 10.08 -16.66
CA ASN A 336 7.36 9.53 -15.80
C ASN A 336 8.73 9.63 -16.49
N ALA A 337 9.76 9.99 -15.73
CA ALA A 337 11.13 10.05 -16.19
C ALA A 337 12.06 9.38 -15.17
N ALA A 338 12.98 8.54 -15.65
CA ALA A 338 14.06 8.01 -14.85
C ALA A 338 15.40 8.27 -15.52
N VAL A 339 16.32 8.82 -14.75
CA VAL A 339 17.67 9.17 -15.22
C VAL A 339 18.69 8.50 -14.30
N SER A 340 19.71 7.92 -14.88
CA SER A 340 20.86 7.38 -14.14
C SER A 340 22.18 7.69 -14.82
N ASN A 341 23.25 7.84 -14.02
CA ASN A 341 24.60 7.96 -14.56
C ASN A 341 25.16 6.61 -15.01
N GLU A 342 26.30 6.61 -15.68
CA GLU A 342 26.95 5.39 -16.22
C GLU A 342 27.24 4.33 -15.15
N LYS A 343 27.68 4.77 -13.99
CA LYS A 343 28.06 3.89 -12.87
C LYS A 343 26.87 3.48 -11.99
N ASN A 344 25.64 3.93 -12.31
CA ASN A 344 24.42 3.76 -11.50
C ASN A 344 24.59 4.22 -10.04
N THR A 345 25.49 5.16 -9.79
CA THR A 345 25.69 5.76 -8.47
C THR A 345 24.71 6.88 -8.18
N LEU A 346 24.06 7.41 -9.23
CA LEU A 346 22.97 8.38 -9.17
C LEU A 346 21.80 7.88 -9.97
N GLU A 347 20.64 7.75 -9.33
CA GLU A 347 19.37 7.39 -9.94
C GLU A 347 18.32 8.44 -9.50
N ASN A 348 17.60 9.00 -10.46
CA ASN A 348 16.49 9.92 -10.18
C ASN A 348 15.25 9.51 -10.96
N ASN A 349 14.14 9.29 -10.23
CA ASN A 349 12.85 8.91 -10.77
C ASN A 349 11.83 10.00 -10.46
N MET A 350 11.21 10.55 -11.49
CA MET A 350 10.19 11.59 -11.41
C MET A 350 8.88 11.10 -12.01
N SER A 351 7.78 11.39 -11.37
CA SER A 351 6.42 11.15 -11.86
C SER A 351 5.59 12.40 -11.66
N THR A 352 4.82 12.78 -12.70
CA THR A 352 3.85 13.87 -12.60
C THR A 352 2.58 13.53 -13.35
N SER A 353 1.42 13.94 -12.82
CA SER A 353 0.14 13.74 -13.48
C SER A 353 -0.88 14.82 -13.14
N PHE A 354 -1.74 15.09 -14.11
CA PHE A 354 -2.90 15.97 -14.01
C PHE A 354 -4.14 15.12 -14.22
N THR A 355 -5.09 15.19 -13.29
CA THR A 355 -6.32 14.43 -13.33
C THR A 355 -7.52 15.35 -13.10
N TRP A 356 -8.47 15.34 -14.03
CA TRP A 356 -9.81 15.90 -13.86
C TRP A 356 -10.76 14.73 -13.65
N ARG A 357 -11.49 14.78 -12.54
CA ARG A 357 -12.40 13.71 -12.13
C ARG A 357 -13.77 14.29 -11.78
N ASP A 358 -14.79 13.86 -12.51
CA ASP A 358 -16.18 14.14 -12.20
C ASP A 358 -16.80 12.86 -11.63
N THR A 359 -17.46 12.94 -10.48
CA THR A 359 -18.13 11.79 -9.84
C THR A 359 -19.58 12.10 -9.58
N HIS A 360 -20.44 11.08 -9.73
CA HIS A 360 -21.84 11.13 -9.34
C HIS A 360 -22.17 9.86 -8.54
N ASN A 361 -22.36 10.04 -7.24
CA ASN A 361 -22.61 8.95 -6.31
C ASN A 361 -23.99 9.09 -5.66
N ILE A 362 -24.85 8.11 -5.89
CA ILE A 362 -26.13 7.98 -5.20
C ILE A 362 -25.99 6.81 -4.22
N SER A 363 -26.22 7.07 -2.94
CA SER A 363 -26.17 6.06 -1.91
C SER A 363 -27.47 5.96 -1.13
N GLN A 364 -27.92 4.73 -0.90
CA GLN A 364 -29.03 4.39 0.00
C GLN A 364 -28.45 3.74 1.24
N ILE A 365 -28.74 4.30 2.41
CA ILE A 365 -28.17 3.87 3.68
C ILE A 365 -29.27 3.34 4.59
N ILE A 366 -29.07 2.14 5.11
CA ILE A 366 -29.86 1.48 6.11
C ILE A 366 -28.97 1.30 7.32
N ALA A 367 -29.24 2.02 8.40
CA ALA A 367 -28.44 1.93 9.61
C ALA A 367 -29.32 1.59 10.82
N GLU A 368 -28.77 0.78 11.70
CA GLU A 368 -29.35 0.41 12.97
C GLU A 368 -28.35 0.72 14.09
N SER A 369 -28.75 1.54 15.06
CA SER A 369 -27.95 1.85 16.25
C SER A 369 -28.38 0.94 17.38
N PHE A 370 -27.41 0.28 18.02
CA PHE A 370 -27.65 -0.64 19.14
C PHE A 370 -27.80 0.12 20.45
N LEU A 371 -29.00 0.20 20.99
CA LEU A 371 -29.33 0.92 22.22
C LEU A 371 -29.91 -0.01 23.29
N THR A 372 -29.71 0.33 24.56
CA THR A 372 -30.19 -0.46 25.70
C THR A 372 -31.72 -0.45 25.86
N GLY A 373 -32.41 0.59 25.39
CA GLY A 373 -33.85 0.74 25.44
C GLY A 373 -34.61 0.37 24.18
N GLY A 374 -33.98 -0.34 23.25
CA GLY A 374 -34.52 -0.65 21.94
C GLY A 374 -33.74 0.05 20.83
N ASN A 375 -33.54 -0.63 19.71
CA ASN A 375 -32.70 -0.13 18.61
C ASN A 375 -33.35 1.05 17.88
N ASN A 376 -32.51 1.94 17.35
CA ASN A 376 -32.93 3.04 16.51
C ASN A 376 -32.54 2.75 15.06
N PHE A 377 -33.40 3.09 14.14
CA PHE A 377 -33.23 2.82 12.72
C PHE A 377 -33.12 4.12 11.93
N ASN A 378 -32.24 4.16 10.95
CA ASN A 378 -32.11 5.28 10.05
C ASN A 378 -32.23 4.80 8.60
N ARG A 379 -32.95 5.57 7.78
CA ARG A 379 -33.00 5.43 6.33
C ARG A 379 -32.55 6.74 5.70
N SER A 380 -31.65 6.66 4.73
CA SER A 380 -31.13 7.85 4.07
C SER A 380 -30.84 7.60 2.59
N ILE A 381 -31.13 8.58 1.78
CA ILE A 381 -30.68 8.65 0.38
C ILE A 381 -29.84 9.92 0.24
N SER A 382 -28.65 9.75 -0.32
CA SER A 382 -27.72 10.84 -0.61
C SER A 382 -27.36 10.80 -2.08
N ASP A 383 -27.47 11.95 -2.76
CA ASP A 383 -27.01 12.18 -4.14
C ASP A 383 -25.90 13.23 -4.09
N VAL A 384 -24.70 12.84 -4.48
CA VAL A 384 -23.49 13.69 -4.41
C VAL A 384 -22.82 13.73 -5.77
N LYS A 385 -22.60 14.94 -6.27
CA LYS A 385 -21.79 15.22 -7.46
C LYS A 385 -20.52 15.95 -7.03
N SER A 386 -19.38 15.53 -7.56
CA SER A 386 -18.10 16.15 -7.23
C SER A 386 -17.27 16.35 -8.50
N LYS A 387 -16.63 17.51 -8.61
CA LYS A 387 -15.62 17.81 -9.64
C LYS A 387 -14.30 18.07 -8.96
N ASN A 388 -13.28 17.34 -9.35
CA ASN A 388 -11.94 17.45 -8.78
C ASN A 388 -10.92 17.70 -9.87
N PHE A 389 -9.99 18.62 -9.61
CA PHE A 389 -8.73 18.74 -10.33
C PHE A 389 -7.60 18.37 -9.41
N ILE A 390 -6.83 17.34 -9.77
CA ILE A 390 -5.75 16.79 -8.96
C ILE A 390 -4.43 16.91 -9.75
N TYR A 391 -3.43 17.52 -9.14
CA TYR A 391 -2.07 17.53 -9.62
C TYR A 391 -1.19 16.75 -8.65
N ASP A 392 -0.53 15.71 -9.16
CA ASP A 392 0.41 14.89 -8.43
C ASP A 392 1.81 15.07 -8.99
N PHE A 393 2.79 15.26 -8.11
CA PHE A 393 4.21 15.23 -8.43
C PHE A 393 4.95 14.40 -7.40
N GLN A 394 5.84 13.53 -7.85
CA GLN A 394 6.75 12.77 -7.00
C GLN A 394 8.14 12.71 -7.62
N ASN A 395 9.16 12.89 -6.81
CA ASN A 395 10.55 12.72 -7.18
C ASN A 395 11.25 11.81 -6.16
N ASN A 396 11.98 10.82 -6.65
CA ASN A 396 12.79 9.91 -5.86
C ASN A 396 14.23 9.96 -6.38
N LEU A 397 15.13 10.50 -5.55
CA LEU A 397 16.55 10.58 -5.82
C LEU A 397 17.29 9.55 -4.97
N LYS A 398 18.19 8.79 -5.58
CA LYS A 398 19.11 7.86 -4.92
C LYS A 398 20.53 8.16 -5.34
N ILE A 399 21.41 8.36 -4.37
CA ILE A 399 22.85 8.50 -4.55
C ILE A 399 23.51 7.38 -3.74
N SER A 400 24.39 6.59 -4.36
CA SER A 400 24.98 5.41 -3.71
C SER A 400 26.40 5.63 -3.18
N THR A 401 27.13 6.61 -3.69
CA THR A 401 28.51 6.92 -3.30
C THR A 401 28.78 8.43 -3.37
N PRO A 402 29.61 9.02 -2.47
CA PRO A 402 30.35 8.41 -1.35
C PRO A 402 29.49 8.22 -0.08
N ILE A 403 28.29 8.73 -0.08
CA ILE A 403 27.27 8.60 0.96
C ILE A 403 26.04 8.02 0.29
N PHE A 404 25.45 7.00 0.88
CA PHE A 404 24.14 6.56 0.41
C PHE A 404 23.09 7.58 0.87
N LEU A 405 22.43 8.19 -0.09
CA LEU A 405 21.36 9.16 0.15
C LEU A 405 20.12 8.76 -0.67
N LYS A 406 18.98 8.71 0.00
CA LYS A 406 17.68 8.51 -0.63
C LYS A 406 16.77 9.67 -0.24
N SER A 407 16.26 10.39 -1.24
CA SER A 407 15.32 11.50 -1.05
C SER A 407 14.02 11.18 -1.77
N THR A 408 12.91 11.49 -1.14
CA THR A 408 11.57 11.46 -1.75
C THR A 408 10.93 12.81 -1.50
N ILE A 409 10.47 13.45 -2.57
CA ILE A 409 9.68 14.69 -2.52
C ILE A 409 8.36 14.41 -3.24
N SER A 410 7.24 14.74 -2.63
CA SER A 410 5.94 14.67 -3.27
C SER A 410 5.12 15.93 -3.01
N LEU A 411 4.29 16.27 -3.99
CA LEU A 411 3.35 17.36 -3.94
C LEU A 411 2.02 16.86 -4.52
N ASN A 412 0.95 17.05 -3.78
CA ASN A 412 -0.42 16.81 -4.23
C ASN A 412 -1.21 18.10 -4.06
N TYR A 413 -1.79 18.59 -5.13
CA TYR A 413 -2.74 19.70 -5.13
C TYR A 413 -4.09 19.19 -5.60
N ASN A 414 -5.13 19.44 -4.82
CA ASN A 414 -6.50 19.06 -5.15
C ASN A 414 -7.42 20.27 -5.03
N LYS A 415 -8.09 20.65 -6.12
CA LYS A 415 -9.20 21.62 -6.14
C LYS A 415 -10.50 20.84 -6.33
N PHE A 416 -11.52 21.17 -5.56
CA PHE A 416 -12.78 20.44 -5.59
C PHE A 416 -13.99 21.38 -5.55
N ASP A 417 -15.06 20.91 -6.19
CA ASP A 417 -16.42 21.47 -6.13
C ASP A 417 -17.39 20.31 -5.90
N ASN A 418 -18.20 20.37 -4.85
CA ASN A 418 -19.10 19.31 -4.43
C ASN A 418 -20.53 19.83 -4.29
N TRP A 419 -21.49 19.09 -4.83
CA TRP A 419 -22.92 19.33 -4.65
C TRP A 419 -23.55 18.07 -4.06
N GLY A 420 -24.41 18.24 -3.08
CA GLY A 420 -25.06 17.11 -2.45
C GLY A 420 -26.48 17.40 -2.00
N THR A 421 -27.32 16.38 -2.09
CA THR A 421 -28.64 16.37 -1.46
C THR A 421 -28.75 15.13 -0.58
N VAL A 422 -29.38 15.29 0.58
CA VAL A 422 -29.63 14.21 1.53
C VAL A 422 -31.08 14.28 1.99
N ARG A 423 -31.79 13.15 1.88
CA ARG A 423 -33.07 12.93 2.57
C ARG A 423 -32.86 11.78 3.55
N SER A 424 -33.18 11.99 4.80
CA SER A 424 -33.08 10.94 5.82
C SER A 424 -34.21 11.00 6.83
N ALA A 425 -34.50 9.86 7.44
CA ALA A 425 -35.48 9.77 8.50
C ALA A 425 -35.03 8.75 9.55
N ARG A 426 -35.36 9.03 10.81
CA ARG A 426 -35.11 8.14 11.97
C ARG A 426 -36.39 7.55 12.47
N PHE A 427 -36.28 6.31 12.92
CA PHE A 427 -37.39 5.49 13.38
C PHE A 427 -37.02 4.79 14.71
N ASN A 428 -37.98 4.59 15.59
CA ASN A 428 -37.85 3.84 16.83
C ASN A 428 -38.21 2.34 16.69
N ALA A 429 -38.66 1.93 15.48
CA ALA A 429 -38.83 0.53 15.10
C ALA A 429 -38.37 0.33 13.67
N ASP A 430 -38.09 -0.92 13.27
CA ASP A 430 -37.61 -1.21 11.92
C ASP A 430 -38.69 -0.93 10.87
N PRO A 431 -38.48 0.02 9.94
CA PRO A 431 -39.41 0.32 8.88
C PRO A 431 -39.31 -0.64 7.67
N SER A 432 -38.39 -1.58 7.64
CA SER A 432 -38.15 -2.48 6.49
C SER A 432 -39.37 -3.27 6.01
N PRO A 433 -40.33 -3.71 6.90
CA PRO A 433 -41.52 -4.40 6.44
C PRO A 433 -42.47 -3.54 5.57
N ILE A 434 -42.29 -2.22 5.55
CA ILE A 434 -43.13 -1.28 4.81
C ILE A 434 -42.75 -1.19 3.34
N GLY A 435 -41.44 -1.39 3.01
CA GLY A 435 -40.94 -1.31 1.65
C GLY A 435 -39.49 -0.93 1.55
N SER A 436 -39.08 -0.52 0.35
CA SER A 436 -37.70 -0.07 0.07
C SER A 436 -37.39 1.25 0.79
N THR A 437 -36.12 1.57 0.97
CA THR A 437 -35.66 2.83 1.56
C THR A 437 -36.28 4.05 0.85
N GLU A 438 -36.40 3.99 -0.47
CA GLU A 438 -36.98 5.05 -1.28
C GLU A 438 -38.49 5.22 -0.98
N ALA A 439 -39.26 4.14 -1.00
CA ALA A 439 -40.68 4.16 -0.67
C ALA A 439 -40.97 4.65 0.75
N ILE A 440 -40.14 4.24 1.73
CA ILE A 440 -40.22 4.70 3.13
C ILE A 440 -39.98 6.21 3.21
N LEU A 441 -38.94 6.71 2.53
CA LEU A 441 -38.61 8.14 2.54
C LEU A 441 -39.67 8.95 1.80
N ASP A 442 -40.17 8.52 0.64
CA ASP A 442 -41.23 9.19 -0.08
C ASP A 442 -42.50 9.27 0.76
N THR A 443 -42.85 8.21 1.47
CA THR A 443 -44.00 8.20 2.40
C THR A 443 -43.80 9.18 3.55
N ILE A 444 -42.63 9.24 4.18
CA ILE A 444 -42.41 10.11 5.36
C ILE A 444 -42.28 11.58 4.96
N PHE A 445 -41.84 11.88 3.72
CA PHE A 445 -41.76 13.25 3.19
C PHE A 445 -43.04 13.73 2.52
N SER A 446 -43.98 12.84 2.18
CA SER A 446 -45.29 13.24 1.67
C SER A 446 -46.11 13.93 2.76
N SER A 447 -47.06 14.78 2.33
CA SER A 447 -47.98 15.47 3.24
C SER A 447 -49.08 14.57 3.79
N SER A 448 -49.19 13.31 3.35
CA SER A 448 -50.21 12.36 3.79
C SER A 448 -50.00 11.93 5.23
N ARG A 449 -51.03 11.99 6.03
CA ARG A 449 -51.02 11.43 7.42
C ARG A 449 -51.00 9.91 7.36
N ASN A 450 -49.82 9.33 7.19
CA ASN A 450 -49.65 7.88 7.22
C ASN A 450 -49.37 7.42 8.64
N ARG A 451 -50.05 6.36 9.12
CA ARG A 451 -49.81 5.74 10.44
C ARG A 451 -48.34 5.47 10.73
N LEU A 452 -47.59 5.09 9.72
CA LEU A 452 -46.16 4.79 9.83
C LEU A 452 -45.32 5.99 10.25
N VAL A 453 -45.63 7.16 9.73
CA VAL A 453 -44.95 8.43 10.09
C VAL A 453 -45.26 8.78 11.53
N ASN A 454 -46.52 8.56 11.97
CA ASN A 454 -46.96 8.95 13.29
C ASN A 454 -46.51 7.96 14.38
N ASP A 455 -46.49 6.67 14.10
CA ASP A 455 -46.24 5.65 15.12
C ASP A 455 -44.72 5.34 15.30
N PHE A 456 -43.93 5.38 14.21
CA PHE A 456 -42.53 4.97 14.22
C PHE A 456 -41.53 6.10 13.92
N GLY A 457 -41.91 7.14 13.20
CA GLY A 457 -41.03 8.24 12.80
C GLY A 457 -40.65 9.13 14.00
N VAL A 458 -39.35 9.41 14.14
CA VAL A 458 -38.78 10.30 15.18
C VAL A 458 -38.55 11.70 14.58
N ASN A 459 -37.82 11.75 13.49
CA ASN A 459 -37.58 12.98 12.74
C ASN A 459 -37.30 12.69 11.26
N ARG A 460 -37.39 13.74 10.43
CA ARG A 460 -36.93 13.72 9.05
C ARG A 460 -36.05 14.92 8.76
N LEU A 461 -35.05 14.71 7.91
CA LEU A 461 -34.09 15.71 7.50
C LEU A 461 -33.98 15.78 5.98
N SER A 462 -34.09 16.98 5.44
CA SER A 462 -33.68 17.33 4.08
C SER A 462 -32.51 18.30 4.13
N SER A 463 -31.45 18.04 3.36
CA SER A 463 -30.27 18.89 3.32
C SER A 463 -29.76 19.03 1.90
N LYS A 464 -29.48 20.26 1.48
CA LYS A 464 -28.76 20.57 0.23
C LYS A 464 -27.43 21.19 0.59
N THR A 465 -26.36 20.77 -0.08
CA THR A 465 -25.01 21.24 0.17
C THR A 465 -24.31 21.66 -1.11
N TYR A 466 -23.52 22.72 -1.02
CA TYR A 466 -22.56 23.12 -2.03
C TYR A 466 -21.25 23.48 -1.34
N GLY A 467 -20.17 22.79 -1.70
CA GLY A 467 -18.85 22.99 -1.10
C GLY A 467 -17.77 23.12 -2.16
N PHE A 468 -16.83 24.02 -1.95
CA PHE A 468 -15.68 24.21 -2.81
C PHE A 468 -14.42 24.55 -2.01
N GLY A 469 -13.28 24.28 -2.60
CA GLY A 469 -12.03 24.55 -1.95
C GLY A 469 -10.81 23.96 -2.66
N HIS A 470 -9.70 24.01 -1.95
CA HIS A 470 -8.48 23.35 -2.41
C HIS A 470 -7.64 22.86 -1.23
N SER A 471 -6.81 21.87 -1.50
CA SER A 471 -5.79 21.40 -0.57
C SER A 471 -4.45 21.27 -1.28
N LEU A 472 -3.38 21.64 -0.59
CA LEU A 472 -2.00 21.44 -1.00
C LEU A 472 -1.32 20.59 0.07
N THR A 473 -0.87 19.39 -0.31
CA THR A 473 -0.07 18.50 0.53
C THR A 473 1.33 18.42 -0.05
N THR A 474 2.34 18.67 0.77
CA THR A 474 3.74 18.45 0.39
C THR A 474 4.39 17.51 1.38
N PHE A 475 5.25 16.64 0.90
CA PHE A 475 6.03 15.72 1.71
C PHE A 475 7.47 15.70 1.21
N ALA A 476 8.42 15.74 2.12
CA ALA A 476 9.83 15.56 1.83
C ALA A 476 10.46 14.63 2.85
N ASN A 477 11.24 13.67 2.36
CA ASN A 477 11.99 12.72 3.19
C ASN A 477 13.40 12.58 2.63
N VAL A 478 14.40 12.68 3.48
CA VAL A 478 15.80 12.45 3.15
C VAL A 478 16.39 11.48 4.16
N ASN A 479 16.91 10.39 3.66
CA ASN A 479 17.65 9.40 4.44
C ASN A 479 19.09 9.35 3.95
N ALA A 480 20.04 9.55 4.85
CA ALA A 480 21.46 9.48 4.56
C ALA A 480 22.12 8.40 5.40
N TYR A 481 23.02 7.64 4.80
CA TYR A 481 23.78 6.58 5.45
C TYR A 481 25.24 6.65 5.03
N LYS A 482 26.15 6.52 5.99
CA LYS A 482 27.58 6.45 5.74
C LYS A 482 28.22 5.37 6.62
N GLN A 483 28.99 4.51 6.02
CA GLN A 483 29.87 3.61 6.75
C GLN A 483 31.18 4.32 7.08
N LEU A 484 31.62 4.23 8.32
CA LEU A 484 32.87 4.81 8.80
C LEU A 484 34.03 3.82 8.56
N PRO A 485 35.27 4.31 8.56
CA PRO A 485 36.45 3.41 8.45
C PRO A 485 36.54 2.34 9.54
N SER A 486 35.97 2.60 10.73
CA SER A 486 35.85 1.62 11.82
C SER A 486 34.90 0.45 11.53
N GLY A 487 34.10 0.53 10.45
CA GLY A 487 33.00 -0.38 10.16
C GLY A 487 31.67 0.03 10.78
N ASP A 488 31.66 0.98 11.70
CA ASP A 488 30.46 1.56 12.28
C ASP A 488 29.68 2.39 11.25
N ARG A 489 28.45 2.78 11.58
CA ARG A 489 27.59 3.52 10.63
C ARG A 489 26.90 4.70 11.28
N ILE A 490 26.83 5.77 10.50
CA ILE A 490 26.00 6.94 10.83
C ILE A 490 24.85 6.98 9.85
N SER A 491 23.64 7.24 10.35
CA SER A 491 22.49 7.54 9.53
C SER A 491 21.76 8.77 10.05
N ALA A 492 21.11 9.50 9.15
CA ALA A 492 20.28 10.63 9.48
C ALA A 492 18.98 10.57 8.68
N LEU A 493 17.89 10.85 9.36
CA LEU A 493 16.56 11.02 8.78
C LEU A 493 16.16 12.48 8.92
N ILE A 494 15.72 13.09 7.82
CA ILE A 494 15.01 14.37 7.81
C ILE A 494 13.70 14.13 7.05
N GLU A 495 12.58 14.40 7.69
CA GLU A 495 11.26 14.20 7.10
C GLU A 495 10.37 15.38 7.47
N GLY A 496 9.56 15.82 6.51
CA GLY A 496 8.60 16.88 6.75
C GLY A 496 7.39 16.76 5.86
N ASP A 497 6.23 17.13 6.38
CA ASP A 497 4.98 17.28 5.64
C ASP A 497 4.32 18.62 5.97
N TYR A 498 3.65 19.15 4.98
CA TYR A 498 2.84 20.37 5.09
C TYR A 498 1.51 20.17 4.36
N LEU A 499 0.43 20.50 5.03
CA LEU A 499 -0.92 20.50 4.47
C LEU A 499 -1.52 21.89 4.64
N ASN A 500 -1.99 22.47 3.55
CA ASN A 500 -2.82 23.66 3.57
C ASN A 500 -4.17 23.36 2.90
N THR A 501 -5.26 23.72 3.56
CA THR A 501 -6.61 23.45 3.07
C THR A 501 -7.48 24.67 3.26
N THR A 502 -8.20 25.05 2.21
CA THR A 502 -9.32 25.96 2.28
C THR A 502 -10.58 25.18 1.92
N ASN A 503 -11.61 25.31 2.72
CA ASN A 503 -12.89 24.68 2.47
C ASN A 503 -14.01 25.65 2.82
N SER A 504 -14.85 25.94 1.82
CA SER A 504 -16.07 26.75 1.96
C SER A 504 -17.25 25.84 1.67
N MET A 505 -18.27 25.84 2.53
CA MET A 505 -19.44 24.97 2.37
C MET A 505 -20.71 25.73 2.71
N PHE A 506 -21.64 25.71 1.78
CA PHE A 506 -23.02 26.16 1.98
C PHE A 506 -23.89 24.94 2.29
N ASN A 507 -24.83 25.11 3.20
CA ASN A 507 -25.77 24.06 3.56
C ASN A 507 -27.13 24.61 3.92
N ASN A 508 -28.13 24.24 3.14
CA ASN A 508 -29.55 24.44 3.45
C ASN A 508 -30.04 23.18 4.15
N TYR A 509 -30.45 23.30 5.39
CA TYR A 509 -30.78 22.21 6.30
C TYR A 509 -32.19 22.40 6.86
N GLN A 510 -33.06 21.41 6.65
CA GLN A 510 -34.43 21.39 7.12
C GLN A 510 -34.70 20.13 7.95
N LEU A 511 -34.84 20.30 9.26
CA LEU A 511 -35.14 19.23 10.21
C LEU A 511 -36.54 19.39 10.72
N LYS A 512 -37.37 18.34 10.65
CA LYS A 512 -38.67 18.27 11.23
C LYS A 512 -38.74 17.15 12.26
N TYR A 513 -39.10 17.50 13.49
CA TYR A 513 -39.41 16.53 14.52
C TYR A 513 -40.82 16.00 14.34
N LEU A 514 -41.04 14.69 14.51
CA LEU A 514 -42.33 14.03 14.25
C LEU A 514 -43.06 13.63 15.56
N LYS A 515 -42.30 13.34 16.61
CA LYS A 515 -42.84 12.93 17.94
C LYS A 515 -42.71 13.98 19.03
N SER A 516 -41.96 15.02 18.79
CA SER A 516 -41.70 16.09 19.75
C SER A 516 -42.43 17.35 19.37
N ASN A 517 -42.94 18.09 20.35
CA ASN A 517 -43.43 19.47 20.16
C ASN A 517 -42.29 20.47 19.87
N ALA A 518 -41.05 19.96 19.70
CA ALA A 518 -39.91 20.79 19.33
C ALA A 518 -40.15 21.50 17.99
N ILE A 519 -39.79 22.77 17.96
CA ILE A 519 -39.89 23.59 16.76
C ILE A 519 -38.98 23.00 15.67
N SER A 520 -39.50 22.87 14.45
CA SER A 520 -38.71 22.49 13.28
C SER A 520 -37.54 23.44 13.10
N ASP A 521 -36.38 22.90 12.77
CA ASP A 521 -35.11 23.64 12.64
C ASP A 521 -34.77 23.84 11.17
N TYR A 522 -34.82 25.07 10.70
CA TYR A 522 -34.35 25.52 9.39
C TYR A 522 -33.02 26.25 9.58
N ARG A 523 -32.00 25.88 8.79
CA ARG A 523 -30.70 26.54 8.81
C ARG A 523 -30.20 26.75 7.38
N ASN A 524 -29.89 27.98 7.05
CA ASN A 524 -29.08 28.33 5.91
C ASN A 524 -27.67 28.69 6.43
N ARG A 525 -26.70 27.83 6.16
CA ARG A 525 -25.37 27.91 6.74
C ARG A 525 -24.31 28.14 5.67
N TYR A 526 -23.30 28.93 6.05
CA TYR A 526 -22.06 29.04 5.35
C TYR A 526 -20.90 28.76 6.30
N ASP A 527 -20.09 27.78 6.00
CA ASP A 527 -18.90 27.42 6.77
C ASP A 527 -17.66 27.76 5.96
N ASN A 528 -16.72 28.51 6.54
CA ASN A 528 -15.41 28.83 5.93
C ASN A 528 -14.29 28.35 6.89
N THR A 529 -13.50 27.37 6.44
CA THR A 529 -12.56 26.66 7.31
C THR A 529 -11.15 26.56 6.73
N PRO A 530 -10.44 27.73 6.61
CA PRO A 530 -9.03 27.67 6.26
C PRO A 530 -8.20 27.05 7.41
N SER A 531 -7.33 26.14 7.04
CA SER A 531 -6.44 25.46 7.99
C SER A 531 -5.11 25.09 7.36
N TYR A 532 -4.06 25.05 8.19
CA TYR A 532 -2.80 24.45 7.78
C TYR A 532 -2.24 23.58 8.91
N SER A 533 -1.45 22.59 8.52
CA SER A 533 -0.66 21.79 9.45
C SER A 533 0.70 21.47 8.87
N TYR A 534 1.67 21.33 9.76
CA TYR A 534 3.00 20.86 9.42
C TYR A 534 3.50 19.86 10.45
N ASN A 535 4.37 18.99 10.01
CA ASN A 535 5.11 18.07 10.85
C ASN A 535 6.51 17.94 10.27
N TYR A 536 7.55 18.06 11.10
CA TYR A 536 8.89 17.71 10.70
C TYR A 536 9.59 16.89 11.76
N ARG A 537 10.48 16.02 11.31
CA ARG A 537 11.22 15.09 12.12
C ARG A 537 12.68 15.04 11.67
N VAL A 538 13.59 15.14 12.63
CA VAL A 538 15.02 14.99 12.41
C VAL A 538 15.53 13.92 13.36
N GLY A 539 16.30 12.97 12.84
CA GLY A 539 16.76 11.83 13.63
C GLY A 539 18.13 11.34 13.19
N PRO A 540 19.23 11.76 13.87
CA PRO A 540 20.52 11.09 13.74
C PRO A 540 20.52 9.76 14.49
N GLN A 541 21.22 8.77 13.94
CA GLN A 541 21.41 7.46 14.54
C GLN A 541 22.87 7.00 14.32
N TYR A 542 23.46 6.43 15.36
CA TYR A 542 24.76 5.77 15.30
C TYR A 542 24.58 4.26 15.49
N THR A 543 25.27 3.46 14.71
CA THR A 543 25.25 2.00 14.79
C THR A 543 26.66 1.48 15.01
N PHE A 544 26.89 0.89 16.16
CA PHE A 544 28.09 0.14 16.47
C PHE A 544 28.00 -1.25 15.84
N VAL A 545 28.97 -1.60 15.03
CA VAL A 545 29.10 -2.92 14.40
C VAL A 545 30.05 -3.78 15.24
N ILE A 546 29.49 -4.86 15.78
CA ILE A 546 30.21 -5.82 16.62
C ILE A 546 30.50 -7.07 15.78
N PRO A 547 31.66 -7.76 15.98
CA PRO A 547 31.95 -9.02 15.29
C PRO A 547 30.79 -10.04 15.39
N ASN A 548 30.76 -11.01 14.49
CA ASN A 548 29.79 -12.08 14.44
C ASN A 548 28.33 -11.63 14.11
N GLY A 549 28.15 -10.45 13.48
CA GLY A 549 26.87 -9.97 12.99
C GLY A 549 25.99 -9.27 14.04
N PHE A 550 26.55 -8.95 15.21
CA PHE A 550 25.86 -8.17 16.22
C PHE A 550 25.99 -6.66 15.99
N ARG A 551 24.98 -5.90 16.44
CA ARG A 551 24.93 -4.44 16.31
C ARG A 551 24.23 -3.83 17.51
N LEU A 552 24.76 -2.71 17.98
CA LEU A 552 24.08 -1.82 18.90
C LEU A 552 23.80 -0.52 18.15
N PHE A 553 22.61 0.03 18.29
CA PHE A 553 22.30 1.31 17.72
C PHE A 553 21.63 2.23 18.73
N THR A 554 22.04 3.48 18.68
CA THR A 554 21.47 4.56 19.47
C THR A 554 21.05 5.69 18.53
N GLY A 555 19.92 6.29 18.80
CA GLY A 555 19.40 7.38 18.00
C GLY A 555 18.72 8.43 18.85
N TYR A 556 18.78 9.66 18.38
CA TYR A 556 17.99 10.76 18.90
C TYR A 556 17.00 11.18 17.82
N GLN A 557 15.79 11.55 18.20
CA GLN A 557 14.80 12.07 17.27
C GLN A 557 14.10 13.27 17.89
N TYR A 558 14.13 14.39 17.17
CA TYR A 558 13.28 15.52 17.41
C TYR A 558 12.10 15.53 16.43
N GLN A 559 10.91 15.76 16.92
CA GLN A 559 9.71 15.94 16.10
C GLN A 559 8.93 17.16 16.58
N GLN A 560 8.50 17.99 15.62
CA GLN A 560 7.57 19.09 15.90
C GLN A 560 6.39 19.00 14.95
N LYS A 561 5.18 19.14 15.51
CA LYS A 561 3.93 19.25 14.76
C LYS A 561 3.23 20.53 15.15
N GLY A 562 2.73 21.26 14.16
CA GLY A 562 1.89 22.41 14.38
C GLY A 562 0.65 22.36 13.50
N SER A 563 -0.45 22.92 13.96
CA SER A 563 -1.62 23.14 13.12
C SER A 563 -2.37 24.40 13.56
N TYR A 564 -2.92 25.07 12.58
CA TYR A 564 -3.84 26.18 12.74
C TYR A 564 -5.18 25.83 12.10
N ARG A 565 -6.24 26.10 12.82
CA ARG A 565 -7.63 25.95 12.32
C ARG A 565 -8.38 27.23 12.60
N ASN A 566 -8.99 27.80 11.58
CA ASN A 566 -9.93 28.89 11.69
C ASN A 566 -11.28 28.41 11.15
N ASN A 567 -12.16 28.01 12.05
CA ASN A 567 -13.46 27.47 11.73
C ASN A 567 -14.51 28.56 11.91
N GLN A 568 -14.91 29.20 10.85
CA GLN A 568 -15.95 30.24 10.84
C GLN A 568 -17.24 29.65 10.29
N LYS A 569 -18.29 29.69 11.10
CA LYS A 569 -19.62 29.21 10.80
C LYS A 569 -20.61 30.36 10.83
N TYR A 570 -21.41 30.47 9.80
CA TYR A 570 -22.40 31.52 9.67
C TYR A 570 -23.79 30.92 9.53
N ARG A 571 -24.78 31.52 10.22
CA ARG A 571 -26.21 31.22 10.18
C ARG A 571 -26.89 32.32 9.36
N LEU A 572 -26.86 32.18 8.04
CA LEU A 572 -27.46 33.16 7.12
C LEU A 572 -28.97 33.32 7.35
N ASP A 573 -29.64 32.26 7.80
CA ASP A 573 -31.05 32.25 8.17
C ASP A 573 -31.41 33.23 9.33
N LYS A 574 -30.43 33.77 10.05
CA LYS A 574 -30.64 34.80 11.06
C LYS A 574 -30.69 36.22 10.51
N LEU A 575 -30.34 36.37 9.25
CA LEU A 575 -30.39 37.67 8.58
C LEU A 575 -31.81 37.95 8.09
N TYR A 576 -32.19 39.24 8.10
CA TYR A 576 -33.47 39.66 7.54
C TYR A 576 -33.55 39.24 6.05
N LYS A 577 -34.73 38.69 5.67
CA LYS A 577 -35.01 38.11 4.35
C LYS A 577 -34.24 36.81 3.97
N TRP A 578 -33.46 36.22 4.88
CA TRP A 578 -32.75 34.96 4.64
C TRP A 578 -33.39 33.78 5.37
N GLN A 579 -34.56 34.00 6.00
CA GLN A 579 -35.21 33.02 6.86
C GLN A 579 -36.00 31.94 6.11
N GLU A 580 -36.16 32.13 4.78
CA GLU A 580 -36.87 31.20 3.90
C GLU A 580 -35.96 30.80 2.72
N GLU A 581 -36.39 29.82 1.90
CA GLU A 581 -35.61 29.33 0.74
C GLU A 581 -35.53 30.34 -0.44
N ASN A 582 -35.57 31.64 -0.20
CA ASN A 582 -35.64 32.69 -1.22
C ASN A 582 -34.26 33.02 -1.84
N HIS A 583 -33.19 32.39 -1.41
CA HIS A 583 -31.85 32.60 -1.94
C HIS A 583 -31.28 31.29 -2.49
N ASP A 584 -30.62 31.38 -3.65
CA ASP A 584 -29.94 30.23 -4.23
C ASP A 584 -28.83 29.73 -3.31
N LEU A 585 -28.65 28.40 -3.26
CA LEU A 585 -27.56 27.77 -2.50
C LEU A 585 -26.21 28.24 -3.05
N GLY A 586 -25.40 28.86 -2.22
CA GLY A 586 -24.12 29.44 -2.60
C GLY A 586 -24.13 30.99 -2.56
N SER A 587 -25.27 31.60 -2.34
CA SER A 587 -25.36 33.05 -2.20
C SER A 587 -24.86 33.54 -0.84
N LEU A 588 -24.21 34.72 -0.84
CA LEU A 588 -23.72 35.40 0.35
C LEU A 588 -24.32 36.83 0.40
N PRO A 589 -24.45 37.45 1.59
CA PRO A 589 -24.79 38.86 1.73
C PRO A 589 -23.79 39.75 0.97
N SER A 590 -24.28 40.88 0.44
CA SER A 590 -23.48 41.81 -0.38
C SER A 590 -22.37 42.51 0.43
N SER A 591 -22.53 42.66 1.76
CA SER A 591 -21.54 43.30 2.62
C SER A 591 -20.91 42.30 3.60
N ARG A 592 -19.65 42.55 3.94
CA ARG A 592 -18.94 41.81 4.97
C ARG A 592 -19.55 42.00 6.36
N ASP A 593 -20.06 43.18 6.66
CA ASP A 593 -20.68 43.47 7.95
C ASP A 593 -21.98 42.68 8.12
N SER A 594 -22.78 42.59 7.07
CA SER A 594 -23.99 41.73 7.06
C SER A 594 -23.60 40.25 7.29
N LEU A 595 -22.50 39.78 6.67
CA LEU A 595 -22.04 38.41 6.91
C LEU A 595 -21.60 38.20 8.37
N LEU A 596 -20.93 39.19 8.99
CA LEU A 596 -20.50 39.12 10.39
C LEU A 596 -21.70 39.06 11.36
N LEU A 597 -22.82 39.67 11.04
CA LEU A 597 -24.04 39.55 11.83
C LEU A 597 -24.61 38.12 11.85
N ALA A 598 -24.32 37.33 10.83
CA ALA A 598 -24.73 35.93 10.73
C ALA A 598 -23.74 34.98 11.47
N LEU A 599 -22.63 35.49 12.02
CA LEU A 599 -21.62 34.62 12.64
C LEU A 599 -22.21 33.79 13.78
N ASP A 600 -22.12 32.46 13.66
CA ASP A 600 -22.40 31.53 14.76
C ASP A 600 -21.19 31.51 15.72
N ALA A 601 -21.14 32.50 16.58
CA ALA A 601 -19.99 32.75 17.45
C ALA A 601 -19.73 31.58 18.41
N ASN A 602 -20.77 30.83 18.79
CA ASN A 602 -20.66 29.70 19.72
C ASN A 602 -19.98 28.48 19.09
N ASN A 603 -20.22 28.23 17.79
CA ASN A 603 -19.68 27.10 17.06
C ASN A 603 -18.47 27.48 16.18
N SER A 604 -18.16 28.80 16.08
CA SER A 604 -16.96 29.31 15.41
C SER A 604 -15.79 29.34 16.38
N TYR A 605 -14.60 28.93 15.91
CA TYR A 605 -13.41 28.95 16.77
C TYR A 605 -12.12 29.13 15.97
N LYS A 606 -11.09 29.60 16.64
CA LYS A 606 -9.70 29.55 16.22
C LYS A 606 -8.91 28.64 17.15
N GLY A 607 -8.11 27.75 16.58
CA GLY A 607 -7.26 26.84 17.33
C GLY A 607 -5.84 26.82 16.81
N TYR A 608 -4.87 26.95 17.71
CA TYR A 608 -3.45 26.83 17.40
C TYR A 608 -2.85 25.69 18.25
N TYR A 609 -2.46 24.62 17.59
CA TYR A 609 -1.87 23.44 18.20
C TYR A 609 -0.38 23.35 17.91
N LEU A 610 0.41 23.06 18.94
CA LEU A 610 1.85 22.82 18.84
C LEU A 610 2.23 21.59 19.69
N SER A 611 2.94 20.66 19.09
CA SER A 611 3.53 19.49 19.76
C SER A 611 5.02 19.43 19.49
N LYS A 612 5.82 19.23 20.52
CA LYS A 612 7.26 18.98 20.44
C LYS A 612 7.59 17.69 21.14
N GLN A 613 8.34 16.81 20.51
CA GLN A 613 8.76 15.55 21.08
C GLN A 613 10.27 15.34 20.88
N ASN A 614 10.95 15.03 21.96
CA ASN A 614 12.33 14.58 21.97
C ASN A 614 12.35 13.11 22.37
N SER A 615 12.97 12.26 21.59
CA SER A 615 13.01 10.81 21.84
C SER A 615 14.42 10.29 21.71
N VAL A 616 14.81 9.41 22.59
CA VAL A 616 16.04 8.61 22.48
C VAL A 616 15.64 7.18 22.24
N SER A 617 16.35 6.51 21.36
CA SER A 617 16.16 5.10 21.06
C SER A 617 17.45 4.32 21.28
N LEU A 618 17.31 3.15 21.85
CA LEU A 618 18.38 2.16 22.01
C LEU A 618 17.92 0.86 21.40
N GLY A 619 18.78 0.25 20.62
CA GLY A 619 18.42 -1.00 19.97
C GLY A 619 19.60 -1.95 19.86
N PHE A 620 19.25 -3.21 19.74
CA PHE A 620 20.17 -4.32 19.56
C PHE A 620 19.74 -5.12 18.33
N GLY A 621 20.69 -5.51 17.50
CA GLY A 621 20.44 -6.32 16.32
C GLY A 621 21.48 -7.42 16.16
N CYS A 622 21.04 -8.53 15.62
CA CYS A 622 21.89 -9.62 15.18
C CYS A 622 21.45 -10.10 13.81
N SER A 623 22.37 -10.34 12.91
CA SER A 623 22.07 -10.93 11.60
C SER A 623 23.20 -11.87 11.23
N LYS A 624 22.87 -13.13 10.98
CA LYS A 624 23.81 -14.17 10.50
C LYS A 624 23.24 -14.80 9.24
N SER A 625 24.05 -14.86 8.21
CA SER A 625 23.72 -15.56 6.96
C SER A 625 24.82 -16.61 6.71
N LYS A 626 24.42 -17.87 6.50
CA LYS A 626 25.29 -18.98 6.17
C LYS A 626 24.54 -19.98 5.33
N ASN A 627 25.08 -20.34 4.15
CA ASN A 627 24.53 -21.41 3.29
C ASN A 627 23.03 -21.28 2.98
N HIS A 628 22.59 -20.11 2.49
CA HIS A 628 21.16 -19.79 2.24
C HIS A 628 20.27 -19.74 3.49
N ASN A 629 20.82 -20.04 4.66
CA ASN A 629 20.16 -19.84 5.92
C ASN A 629 20.43 -18.42 6.41
N ASN A 630 19.39 -17.70 6.74
CA ASN A 630 19.48 -16.34 7.26
C ASN A 630 18.70 -16.25 8.56
N VAL A 631 19.31 -15.69 9.59
CA VAL A 631 18.64 -15.41 10.86
C VAL A 631 18.91 -13.96 11.21
N PHE A 632 17.87 -13.20 11.49
CA PHE A 632 18.00 -11.85 11.99
C PHE A 632 17.05 -11.57 13.14
N PHE A 633 17.50 -10.70 14.01
CA PHE A 633 16.75 -10.18 15.15
C PHE A 633 17.11 -8.72 15.34
N ASN A 634 16.12 -7.84 15.47
CA ASN A 634 16.34 -6.43 15.76
C ASN A 634 15.29 -5.99 16.79
N THR A 635 15.73 -5.41 17.88
CA THR A 635 14.88 -4.78 18.86
C THR A 635 15.23 -3.31 18.99
N ASN A 636 14.24 -2.47 19.21
CA ASN A 636 14.40 -1.04 19.45
C ASN A 636 13.42 -0.59 20.52
N VAL A 637 13.95 -0.02 21.58
CA VAL A 637 13.18 0.64 22.63
C VAL A 637 13.38 2.15 22.48
N SER A 638 12.31 2.90 22.44
CA SER A 638 12.33 4.36 22.38
C SER A 638 11.61 4.96 23.57
N VAL A 639 12.21 5.97 24.17
CA VAL A 639 11.59 6.76 25.24
C VAL A 639 11.68 8.23 24.84
N GLY A 640 10.57 8.93 24.92
CA GLY A 640 10.50 10.32 24.52
C GLY A 640 9.69 11.17 25.49
N TYR A 641 10.06 12.43 25.57
CA TYR A 641 9.28 13.45 26.26
C TYR A 641 8.53 14.28 25.25
N LYS A 642 7.20 14.30 25.37
CA LYS A 642 6.28 15.00 24.48
C LYS A 642 5.58 16.14 25.23
N SER A 643 5.71 17.35 24.70
CA SER A 643 5.02 18.56 25.15
C SER A 643 4.00 18.97 24.11
N GLU A 644 2.77 19.14 24.50
CA GLU A 644 1.68 19.57 23.62
C GLU A 644 0.96 20.77 24.21
N LYS A 645 0.60 21.70 23.32
CA LYS A 645 -0.14 22.91 23.67
C LYS A 645 -1.23 23.16 22.62
N LEU A 646 -2.43 23.50 23.07
CA LEU A 646 -3.52 23.95 22.23
C LEU A 646 -4.07 25.27 22.80
N ASP A 647 -3.91 26.34 22.06
CA ASP A 647 -4.61 27.60 22.32
C ASP A 647 -5.92 27.59 21.53
N TYR A 648 -7.04 27.61 22.23
CA TYR A 648 -8.39 27.53 21.66
C TYR A 648 -9.20 28.75 22.05
N ARG A 649 -9.84 29.39 21.07
CA ARG A 649 -10.67 30.58 21.28
C ARG A 649 -11.96 30.50 20.48
N ASN A 650 -13.09 30.66 21.18
CA ASN A 650 -14.38 30.96 20.61
C ASN A 650 -15.05 32.05 21.45
N SER A 651 -16.34 32.38 21.21
CA SER A 651 -17.07 33.41 21.97
C SER A 651 -17.27 33.08 23.46
N LEU A 652 -17.36 31.79 23.78
CA LEU A 652 -17.65 31.32 25.14
C LEU A 652 -16.40 30.89 25.91
N LEU A 653 -15.33 30.52 25.22
CA LEU A 653 -14.18 29.88 25.81
C LEU A 653 -12.87 30.39 25.18
N ASN A 654 -12.00 30.92 26.02
CA ASN A 654 -10.63 31.26 25.67
C ASN A 654 -9.71 30.47 26.59
N THR A 655 -9.12 29.40 26.10
CA THR A 655 -8.35 28.48 26.92
C THR A 655 -7.06 28.01 26.26
N SER A 656 -6.08 27.71 27.10
CA SER A 656 -4.81 27.11 26.68
C SER A 656 -4.64 25.79 27.44
N VAL A 657 -4.79 24.68 26.72
CA VAL A 657 -4.60 23.34 27.25
C VAL A 657 -3.17 22.91 27.00
N LYS A 658 -2.47 22.45 28.03
CA LYS A 658 -1.10 21.92 27.92
C LYS A 658 -1.08 20.50 28.50
N GLN A 659 -0.32 19.64 27.88
CA GLN A 659 -0.02 18.32 28.45
C GLN A 659 1.44 17.92 28.18
N TYR A 660 1.97 17.19 29.13
CA TYR A 660 3.34 16.71 29.13
C TYR A 660 3.32 15.22 29.41
N ASN A 661 3.88 14.44 28.50
CA ASN A 661 3.82 12.99 28.59
C ASN A 661 5.18 12.36 28.28
N TRP A 662 5.56 11.36 29.07
CA TRP A 662 6.56 10.41 28.66
C TRP A 662 5.89 9.38 27.74
N VAL A 663 6.44 9.18 26.55
CA VAL A 663 5.95 8.22 25.57
C VAL A 663 7.01 7.16 25.35
N ALA A 664 6.60 5.90 25.46
CA ALA A 664 7.49 4.77 25.26
C ALA A 664 7.02 3.93 24.09
N GLY A 665 7.97 3.46 23.30
CA GLY A 665 7.75 2.57 22.15
C GLY A 665 8.69 1.38 22.20
N LEU A 666 8.19 0.22 21.77
CA LEU A 666 8.96 -1.00 21.54
C LEU A 666 8.73 -1.45 20.10
N SER A 667 9.80 -1.81 19.41
CA SER A 667 9.75 -2.47 18.11
C SER A 667 10.68 -3.68 18.14
N LEU A 668 10.16 -4.83 17.80
CA LEU A 668 10.87 -6.09 17.66
C LEU A 668 10.62 -6.61 16.25
N ASN A 669 11.68 -6.90 15.51
CA ASN A 669 11.61 -7.56 14.20
C ASN A 669 12.54 -8.78 14.25
N MET A 670 12.01 -9.94 13.89
CA MET A 670 12.77 -11.18 13.86
C MET A 670 12.43 -11.99 12.62
N GLY A 671 13.38 -12.73 12.13
CA GLY A 671 13.12 -13.62 11.02
C GLY A 671 14.22 -14.66 10.88
N PHE A 672 13.84 -15.78 10.31
CA PHE A 672 14.80 -16.79 9.87
C PHE A 672 14.33 -17.42 8.56
N THR A 673 15.29 -17.76 7.74
CA THR A 673 15.09 -18.65 6.59
C THR A 673 16.07 -19.80 6.77
N ILE A 674 15.55 -21.00 6.91
CA ILE A 674 16.35 -22.23 7.09
C ILE A 674 15.85 -23.23 6.05
N ASN A 675 16.70 -23.54 5.07
CA ASN A 675 16.35 -24.39 3.93
C ASN A 675 15.10 -23.87 3.20
N LYS A 676 13.98 -24.56 3.37
CA LYS A 676 12.69 -24.25 2.72
C LYS A 676 11.72 -23.50 3.62
N TYR A 677 12.04 -23.30 4.88
CA TYR A 677 11.17 -22.67 5.87
C TYR A 677 11.59 -21.24 6.10
N SER A 678 10.65 -20.33 6.06
CA SER A 678 10.88 -18.93 6.42
C SER A 678 9.84 -18.49 7.45
N PHE A 679 10.33 -17.79 8.45
CA PHE A 679 9.52 -17.15 9.47
C PHE A 679 9.88 -15.68 9.54
N TYR A 680 8.88 -14.82 9.67
CA TYR A 680 9.03 -13.40 9.92
C TYR A 680 8.05 -12.94 11.00
N GLY A 681 8.55 -12.23 12.01
CA GLY A 681 7.74 -11.72 13.10
C GLY A 681 8.03 -10.25 13.40
N THR A 682 6.99 -9.46 13.63
CA THR A 682 7.10 -8.09 14.10
C THR A 682 6.20 -7.87 15.31
N ILE A 683 6.72 -7.20 16.32
CA ILE A 683 5.94 -6.72 17.46
C ILE A 683 6.24 -5.24 17.62
N THR A 684 5.21 -4.42 17.58
CA THR A 684 5.33 -2.99 17.84
C THR A 684 4.36 -2.58 18.93
N SER A 685 4.85 -1.82 19.90
CA SER A 685 4.00 -1.27 20.97
C SER A 685 4.31 0.21 21.13
N LYS A 686 3.29 1.06 21.02
CA LYS A 686 3.43 2.52 21.02
C LYS A 686 2.38 3.15 21.92
N MET A 687 2.81 4.10 22.75
CA MET A 687 1.92 4.95 23.52
C MET A 687 1.45 6.14 22.67
N GLU A 688 0.15 6.44 22.74
CA GLU A 688 -0.51 7.54 22.04
C GLU A 688 -1.19 8.47 23.06
N THR A 689 -1.04 9.77 22.86
CA THR A 689 -1.69 10.80 23.67
C THR A 689 -3.03 11.17 23.05
N PRO A 690 -4.09 11.46 23.85
CA PRO A 690 -5.37 11.91 23.31
C PRO A 690 -5.24 13.27 22.62
N ASP A 691 -6.05 13.49 21.59
CA ASP A 691 -6.16 14.80 20.94
C ASP A 691 -6.61 15.88 21.90
N LEU A 692 -5.89 17.01 21.94
CA LEU A 692 -6.21 18.11 22.85
C LEU A 692 -7.55 18.77 22.54
N TYR A 693 -8.02 18.78 21.28
CA TYR A 693 -9.38 19.26 20.96
C TYR A 693 -10.46 18.44 21.64
N SER A 694 -10.24 17.14 21.80
CA SER A 694 -11.16 16.23 22.51
C SER A 694 -11.13 16.44 24.04
N LYS A 695 -10.11 17.12 24.58
CA LYS A 695 -9.98 17.41 26.02
C LYS A 695 -10.59 18.75 26.43
N ILE A 696 -10.92 19.61 25.47
CA ILE A 696 -11.55 20.90 25.79
C ILE A 696 -13.00 20.67 26.22
N THR A 697 -13.41 21.22 27.35
CA THR A 697 -14.82 21.23 27.76
C THR A 697 -15.61 22.18 26.88
N ARG A 698 -16.12 21.68 25.78
CA ARG A 698 -16.93 22.43 24.82
C ARG A 698 -18.14 21.62 24.39
N SER A 699 -19.16 22.30 23.90
CA SER A 699 -20.30 21.72 23.23
C SER A 699 -20.36 22.29 21.82
N ASP A 700 -20.30 21.42 20.81
CA ASP A 700 -20.52 21.77 19.40
C ASP A 700 -21.90 21.23 19.01
N ASN A 701 -22.84 22.14 18.81
CA ASN A 701 -24.21 21.88 18.38
C ASN A 701 -24.53 22.43 16.99
N SER A 702 -23.47 22.66 16.19
CA SER A 702 -23.63 23.11 14.82
C SER A 702 -24.46 22.12 13.97
N ASN A 703 -24.38 20.82 14.30
CA ASN A 703 -25.32 19.82 13.81
C ASN A 703 -26.37 19.51 14.89
N PRO A 704 -27.64 19.88 14.72
CA PRO A 704 -28.66 19.70 15.75
C PRO A 704 -28.92 18.24 16.13
N LEU A 705 -28.66 17.29 15.20
CA LEU A 705 -28.85 15.85 15.44
C LEU A 705 -27.60 15.15 16.00
N ALA A 706 -26.47 15.87 16.11
CA ALA A 706 -25.19 15.28 16.54
C ALA A 706 -24.37 16.31 17.34
N ILE A 707 -24.60 16.37 18.63
CA ILE A 707 -23.89 17.27 19.55
C ILE A 707 -22.57 16.61 19.95
N SER A 708 -21.46 17.33 19.89
CA SER A 708 -20.15 16.83 20.29
C SER A 708 -19.65 17.54 21.55
N LEU A 709 -19.32 16.78 22.57
CA LEU A 709 -18.76 17.24 23.85
C LEU A 709 -17.27 16.90 23.94
N GLY A 710 -16.51 17.64 24.72
CA GLY A 710 -15.16 17.28 25.09
C GLY A 710 -15.07 16.55 26.43
N ASN A 711 -13.91 15.93 26.71
CA ASN A 711 -13.61 15.25 27.97
C ASN A 711 -12.17 15.51 28.43
N PRO A 712 -11.96 16.41 29.40
CA PRO A 712 -10.62 16.75 29.92
C PRO A 712 -9.92 15.56 30.60
N ASN A 713 -10.67 14.53 31.04
CA ASN A 713 -10.16 13.39 31.79
C ASN A 713 -9.61 12.25 30.91
N LEU A 714 -9.49 12.48 29.60
CA LEU A 714 -8.92 11.47 28.69
C LEU A 714 -7.47 11.15 29.04
N LYS A 715 -7.19 9.84 29.09
CA LYS A 715 -5.89 9.26 29.44
C LYS A 715 -5.20 8.72 28.17
N ASN A 716 -3.89 8.57 28.22
CA ASN A 716 -3.10 7.97 27.16
C ASN A 716 -3.56 6.54 26.87
N SER A 717 -3.43 6.16 25.61
CA SER A 717 -3.69 4.81 25.11
C SER A 717 -2.41 4.13 24.65
N ARG A 718 -2.45 2.82 24.45
CA ARG A 718 -1.33 2.04 23.92
C ARG A 718 -1.85 1.13 22.82
N LYS A 719 -1.21 1.21 21.66
CA LYS A 719 -1.41 0.28 20.54
C LYS A 719 -0.28 -0.73 20.49
N THR A 720 -0.63 -2.00 20.49
CA THR A 720 0.31 -3.11 20.31
C THR A 720 -0.12 -3.93 19.09
N ASN A 721 0.78 -4.04 18.12
CA ASN A 721 0.56 -4.84 16.90
C ASN A 721 1.56 -5.99 16.91
N VAL A 722 1.05 -7.20 16.69
CA VAL A 722 1.83 -8.42 16.52
C VAL A 722 1.51 -8.96 15.12
N SER A 723 2.52 -9.20 14.32
CA SER A 723 2.38 -9.81 13.00
C SER A 723 3.40 -10.93 12.86
N LEU A 724 2.94 -12.13 12.57
CA LEU A 724 3.74 -13.33 12.38
C LEU A 724 3.40 -13.91 11.02
N THR A 725 4.41 -14.27 10.25
CA THR A 725 4.26 -14.92 8.95
C THR A 725 5.18 -16.13 8.90
N PHE A 726 4.64 -17.26 8.51
CA PHE A 726 5.36 -18.50 8.25
C PHE A 726 5.14 -18.90 6.80
N SER A 727 6.20 -19.30 6.10
CA SER A 727 6.09 -19.80 4.74
C SER A 727 7.04 -20.98 4.52
N TYR A 728 6.56 -21.91 3.68
CA TYR A 728 7.31 -23.06 3.22
C TYR A 728 7.51 -22.96 1.72
N ASN A 729 8.75 -22.93 1.26
CA ASN A 729 9.09 -22.82 -0.16
C ASN A 729 9.70 -24.14 -0.66
N ASN A 730 8.97 -24.86 -1.52
CA ASN A 730 9.49 -26.03 -2.20
C ASN A 730 9.46 -25.84 -3.73
N ASN A 731 10.49 -25.18 -4.24
CA ASN A 731 10.63 -24.86 -5.67
C ASN A 731 10.54 -26.10 -6.59
N ARG A 732 10.96 -27.28 -6.11
CA ARG A 732 10.88 -28.52 -6.92
C ARG A 732 9.45 -29.01 -7.19
N ARG A 733 8.53 -28.75 -6.25
CA ARG A 733 7.11 -29.16 -6.34
C ARG A 733 6.16 -27.99 -6.44
N PHE A 734 6.67 -26.77 -6.61
CA PHE A 734 5.86 -25.54 -6.71
C PHE A 734 4.84 -25.35 -5.58
N LYS A 735 5.14 -25.86 -4.38
CA LYS A 735 4.30 -25.73 -3.19
C LYS A 735 4.80 -24.57 -2.32
N LEU A 736 3.91 -23.65 -2.00
CA LEU A 736 4.22 -22.41 -1.27
C LEU A 736 3.14 -22.07 -0.24
N PRO A 737 2.85 -22.96 0.73
CA PRO A 737 1.93 -22.57 1.79
C PRO A 737 2.52 -21.45 2.65
N MET A 738 1.66 -20.48 2.95
CA MET A 738 1.96 -19.36 3.83
C MET A 738 0.85 -19.24 4.88
N ALA A 739 1.23 -19.20 6.14
CA ALA A 739 0.34 -18.88 7.26
C ALA A 739 0.73 -17.52 7.86
N PHE A 740 -0.26 -16.76 8.28
CA PHE A 740 -0.01 -15.53 9.01
C PHE A 740 -0.97 -15.35 10.18
N ILE A 741 -0.50 -14.63 11.19
CA ILE A 741 -1.29 -14.20 12.34
C ILE A 741 -1.01 -12.70 12.54
N ASN A 742 -2.07 -11.89 12.64
CA ASN A 742 -1.96 -10.50 13.04
C ASN A 742 -2.88 -10.25 14.23
N ILE A 743 -2.38 -9.55 15.26
CA ILE A 743 -3.13 -9.18 16.44
C ILE A 743 -2.88 -7.69 16.72
N ASN A 744 -3.94 -6.93 16.87
CA ASN A 744 -3.92 -5.51 17.21
C ASN A 744 -4.66 -5.31 18.52
N ILE A 745 -3.96 -4.89 19.57
CA ILE A 745 -4.52 -4.63 20.88
C ILE A 745 -4.48 -3.13 21.14
N HIS A 746 -5.63 -2.54 21.46
CA HIS A 746 -5.73 -1.14 21.80
C HIS A 746 -6.12 -0.98 23.26
N GLN A 747 -5.12 -0.88 24.12
CA GLN A 747 -5.31 -0.69 25.55
C GLN A 747 -5.71 0.75 25.84
N ASN A 748 -6.75 0.94 26.65
CA ASN A 748 -7.26 2.25 27.06
C ASN A 748 -7.60 3.14 25.85
N ALA A 749 -8.23 2.56 24.83
CA ALA A 749 -8.60 3.25 23.60
C ALA A 749 -9.53 4.43 23.89
N VAL A 750 -9.39 5.52 23.13
CA VAL A 750 -10.37 6.60 23.17
C VAL A 750 -11.49 6.23 22.20
N ALA A 751 -12.67 5.97 22.73
CA ALA A 751 -13.88 5.68 22.00
C ALA A 751 -14.84 6.87 22.05
N ASN A 752 -15.65 7.04 21.01
CA ASN A 752 -16.60 8.15 20.90
C ASN A 752 -17.99 7.67 21.36
N GLY A 753 -18.14 7.45 22.64
CA GLY A 753 -19.40 7.04 23.25
C GLY A 753 -20.51 8.06 23.01
N PHE A 754 -21.76 7.61 22.95
CA PHE A 754 -22.90 8.50 22.76
C PHE A 754 -24.07 8.18 23.69
N THR A 755 -24.91 9.21 23.91
CA THR A 755 -26.29 9.08 24.41
C THR A 755 -27.26 9.50 23.29
N TYR A 756 -28.37 8.79 23.20
CA TYR A 756 -29.42 9.03 22.21
C TYR A 756 -30.70 9.52 22.87
N ASN A 757 -31.31 10.56 22.31
CA ASN A 757 -32.62 11.05 22.76
C ASN A 757 -33.72 10.45 21.84
N PRO A 758 -34.58 9.55 22.35
CA PRO A 758 -35.57 8.84 21.51
C PRO A 758 -36.69 9.74 21.01
N THR A 759 -36.95 10.90 21.68
CA THR A 759 -38.01 11.84 21.31
C THR A 759 -37.60 12.74 20.15
N THR A 760 -36.33 13.19 20.12
CA THR A 760 -35.81 14.12 19.14
C THR A 760 -34.91 13.46 18.09
N GLY A 761 -34.36 12.29 18.42
CA GLY A 761 -33.41 11.62 17.57
C GLY A 761 -31.98 12.21 17.64
N VAL A 762 -31.68 13.01 18.66
CA VAL A 762 -30.39 13.66 18.84
C VAL A 762 -29.39 12.69 19.47
N TYR A 763 -28.21 12.61 18.90
CA TYR A 763 -27.06 11.94 19.49
C TYR A 763 -26.13 12.96 20.16
N THR A 764 -25.75 12.70 21.39
CA THR A 764 -24.73 13.48 22.12
C THR A 764 -23.47 12.61 22.29
N TYR A 765 -22.43 12.95 21.58
CA TYR A 765 -21.14 12.22 21.60
C TYR A 765 -20.21 12.78 22.66
N LYS A 766 -19.54 11.90 23.39
CA LYS A 766 -18.49 12.27 24.35
C LYS A 766 -17.35 11.26 24.27
N PRO A 767 -16.10 11.68 24.00
CA PRO A 767 -14.96 10.79 23.98
C PRO A 767 -14.66 10.25 25.38
N GLN A 768 -14.43 8.93 25.48
CA GLN A 768 -14.15 8.24 26.73
C GLN A 768 -13.10 7.16 26.52
N ASN A 769 -12.29 6.85 27.56
CA ASN A 769 -11.36 5.72 27.47
C ASN A 769 -12.09 4.41 27.74
N VAL A 770 -11.88 3.42 26.87
CA VAL A 770 -12.41 2.06 26.99
C VAL A 770 -11.29 1.03 27.03
N LYS A 771 -11.54 -0.09 27.67
CA LYS A 771 -10.63 -1.23 27.75
C LYS A 771 -11.24 -2.44 27.04
N GLY A 772 -10.38 -3.25 26.43
CA GLY A 772 -10.79 -4.53 25.83
C GLY A 772 -10.90 -4.51 24.31
N ASN A 773 -10.67 -3.39 23.61
CA ASN A 773 -10.65 -3.36 22.15
C ASN A 773 -9.45 -4.12 21.60
N TRP A 774 -9.72 -5.14 20.80
CA TRP A 774 -8.68 -5.84 20.05
C TRP A 774 -9.25 -6.50 18.79
N TYR A 775 -8.39 -6.67 17.83
CA TYR A 775 -8.65 -7.31 16.53
C TYR A 775 -7.56 -8.34 16.27
N GLY A 776 -7.94 -9.50 15.79
CA GLY A 776 -7.00 -10.52 15.36
C GLY A 776 -7.46 -11.19 14.07
N ASN A 777 -6.51 -11.58 13.22
CA ASN A 777 -6.78 -12.46 12.09
C ASN A 777 -5.69 -13.52 11.93
N ILE A 778 -6.11 -14.68 11.46
CA ILE A 778 -5.26 -15.79 11.06
C ILE A 778 -5.64 -16.18 9.65
N GLY A 779 -4.66 -16.40 8.80
CA GLY A 779 -4.90 -16.81 7.43
C GLY A 779 -3.91 -17.84 6.94
N LEU A 780 -4.40 -18.63 5.99
CA LEU A 780 -3.65 -19.63 5.23
C LEU A 780 -3.79 -19.31 3.75
N TYR A 781 -2.68 -19.21 3.07
CA TYR A 781 -2.60 -19.16 1.61
C TYR A 781 -1.86 -20.39 1.12
N ASP A 782 -2.44 -21.10 0.17
CA ASP A 782 -1.77 -22.24 -0.45
C ASP A 782 -1.94 -22.21 -1.98
N THR A 783 -0.87 -22.55 -2.68
CA THR A 783 -0.87 -22.70 -4.12
C THR A 783 -0.09 -23.95 -4.47
N PHE A 784 -0.74 -24.88 -5.14
CA PHE A 784 -0.09 -26.11 -5.55
C PHE A 784 -0.62 -26.65 -6.88
N PRO A 785 0.26 -27.16 -7.74
CA PRO A 785 -0.13 -27.86 -8.94
C PRO A 785 -0.76 -29.23 -8.59
N LEU A 786 -1.82 -29.57 -9.30
CA LEU A 786 -2.49 -30.85 -9.15
C LEU A 786 -1.90 -31.93 -10.06
N ASP A 787 -1.17 -31.52 -11.12
CA ASP A 787 -0.54 -32.42 -12.08
C ASP A 787 0.97 -32.12 -12.24
N ASN A 788 1.72 -33.10 -12.71
CA ASN A 788 3.18 -32.97 -12.91
C ASN A 788 3.58 -31.99 -14.03
N LYS A 789 2.65 -31.64 -14.93
CA LYS A 789 2.87 -30.69 -16.04
C LYS A 789 2.46 -29.28 -15.69
N ASN A 790 1.94 -29.06 -14.47
CA ASN A 790 1.42 -27.78 -13.98
C ASN A 790 0.32 -27.18 -14.88
N TYR A 791 -0.48 -28.01 -15.52
CA TYR A 791 -1.64 -27.54 -16.27
C TYR A 791 -2.77 -27.13 -15.33
N PHE A 792 -2.94 -27.84 -14.21
CA PHE A 792 -3.91 -27.54 -13.17
C PHE A 792 -3.23 -27.01 -11.93
N THR A 793 -3.67 -25.86 -11.47
CA THR A 793 -3.16 -25.22 -10.24
C THR A 793 -4.34 -24.87 -9.35
N LEU A 794 -4.31 -25.33 -8.10
CA LEU A 794 -5.26 -24.94 -7.06
C LEU A 794 -4.66 -23.80 -6.24
N VAL A 795 -5.43 -22.73 -6.06
CA VAL A 795 -5.10 -21.60 -5.19
C VAL A 795 -6.20 -21.46 -4.16
N ASN A 796 -5.85 -21.47 -2.90
CA ASN A 796 -6.78 -21.26 -1.80
C ASN A 796 -6.25 -20.20 -0.83
N ALA A 797 -7.15 -19.35 -0.35
CA ALA A 797 -6.87 -18.31 0.63
C ALA A 797 -8.02 -18.27 1.63
N ILE A 798 -7.79 -18.78 2.82
CA ILE A 798 -8.75 -18.75 3.92
C ILE A 798 -8.26 -17.81 5.02
N VAL A 799 -9.11 -16.89 5.44
CA VAL A 799 -8.81 -15.92 6.49
C VAL A 799 -9.96 -15.87 7.49
N TYR A 800 -9.65 -16.16 8.73
CA TYR A 800 -10.56 -15.93 9.84
C TYR A 800 -10.14 -14.68 10.60
N SER A 801 -11.09 -13.78 10.87
CA SER A 801 -10.89 -12.54 11.61
C SER A 801 -11.86 -12.45 12.77
N TYR A 802 -11.37 -11.96 13.90
CA TYR A 802 -12.15 -11.69 15.08
C TYR A 802 -11.91 -10.26 15.58
N ASN A 803 -12.99 -9.56 15.89
CA ASN A 803 -12.92 -8.21 16.44
C ASN A 803 -13.81 -8.08 17.68
N HIS A 804 -13.18 -7.77 18.81
CA HIS A 804 -13.86 -7.44 20.06
C HIS A 804 -13.95 -5.91 20.19
N ASN A 805 -15.13 -5.38 19.90
CA ASN A 805 -15.42 -3.95 19.96
C ASN A 805 -16.05 -3.60 21.31
N VAL A 806 -15.48 -2.60 21.97
CA VAL A 806 -15.99 -2.05 23.23
C VAL A 806 -16.20 -0.56 23.06
N ASP A 807 -17.40 -0.08 23.37
CA ASP A 807 -17.77 1.33 23.28
C ASP A 807 -18.83 1.68 24.34
N PHE A 808 -19.18 2.96 24.47
CA PHE A 808 -20.26 3.42 25.35
C PHE A 808 -21.48 3.80 24.53
N THR A 809 -22.65 3.30 24.95
CA THR A 809 -23.94 3.68 24.40
C THR A 809 -24.93 3.95 25.54
N GLY A 810 -25.86 4.87 25.36
CA GLY A 810 -26.88 5.16 26.36
C GLY A 810 -28.08 5.87 25.75
N VAL A 811 -29.15 5.96 26.49
CA VAL A 811 -30.38 6.70 26.17
C VAL A 811 -30.51 7.84 27.14
N THR A 812 -30.92 9.02 26.70
CA THR A 812 -31.14 10.20 27.56
C THR A 812 -32.19 9.90 28.61
N GLY A 813 -31.88 10.22 29.85
CA GLY A 813 -32.71 9.87 31.02
C GLY A 813 -32.26 8.64 31.81
N GLN A 814 -31.31 7.86 31.27
CA GLN A 814 -30.57 6.84 32.04
C GLN A 814 -29.42 7.49 32.83
N THR A 815 -29.18 7.02 34.03
CA THR A 815 -28.20 7.59 34.97
C THR A 815 -26.76 7.46 34.47
N GLU A 816 -26.46 6.46 33.61
CA GLU A 816 -25.11 6.23 33.06
C GLU A 816 -25.16 5.65 31.62
N SER A 817 -24.19 6.05 30.80
CA SER A 817 -23.95 5.36 29.54
C SER A 817 -23.36 3.97 29.78
N MET A 818 -23.95 2.94 29.17
CA MET A 818 -23.54 1.55 29.39
C MET A 818 -22.44 1.12 28.43
N LEU A 819 -21.53 0.28 28.91
CA LEU A 819 -20.48 -0.31 28.11
C LEU A 819 -21.08 -1.37 27.15
N SER A 820 -21.01 -1.09 25.86
CA SER A 820 -21.45 -2.01 24.80
C SER A 820 -20.27 -2.85 24.31
N LYS A 821 -20.43 -4.18 24.33
CA LYS A 821 -19.43 -5.14 23.85
C LYS A 821 -20.03 -5.94 22.70
N VAL A 822 -19.42 -5.89 21.53
CA VAL A 822 -19.85 -6.66 20.35
C VAL A 822 -18.68 -7.51 19.86
N ASN A 823 -18.94 -8.79 19.68
CA ASN A 823 -18.01 -9.77 19.16
C ASN A 823 -18.36 -9.99 17.70
N ASN A 824 -17.41 -9.73 16.82
CA ASN A 824 -17.56 -9.90 15.37
C ASN A 824 -16.60 -11.00 14.87
N HIS A 825 -17.12 -11.92 14.10
CA HIS A 825 -16.40 -12.99 13.45
C HIS A 825 -16.57 -12.86 11.94
N TRP A 826 -15.49 -12.98 11.19
CA TRP A 826 -15.50 -13.05 9.73
C TRP A 826 -14.70 -14.27 9.30
N LEU A 827 -15.25 -15.03 8.39
CA LEU A 827 -14.53 -16.07 7.68
C LEU A 827 -14.62 -15.74 6.19
N GLU A 828 -13.46 -15.57 5.58
CA GLU A 828 -13.34 -15.36 4.13
C GLU A 828 -12.57 -16.53 3.55
N ASP A 829 -13.09 -17.15 2.49
CA ASP A 829 -12.43 -18.22 1.75
C ASP A 829 -12.51 -17.91 0.25
N ASN A 830 -11.35 -17.93 -0.40
CA ASN A 830 -11.21 -17.72 -1.83
C ASN A 830 -10.54 -18.94 -2.44
N LEU A 831 -11.26 -19.65 -3.28
CA LEU A 831 -10.81 -20.86 -3.95
C LEU A 831 -10.77 -20.66 -5.46
N SER A 832 -9.67 -21.02 -6.11
CA SER A 832 -9.54 -20.96 -7.56
C SER A 832 -8.83 -22.19 -8.10
N LEU A 833 -9.50 -22.90 -9.01
CA LEU A 833 -8.92 -23.99 -9.79
C LEU A 833 -8.60 -23.46 -11.20
N ASN A 834 -7.33 -23.33 -11.50
CA ASN A 834 -6.84 -22.75 -12.75
C ASN A 834 -6.33 -23.86 -13.67
N TYR A 835 -6.78 -23.85 -14.93
CA TYR A 835 -6.28 -24.69 -16.01
C TYR A 835 -5.64 -23.85 -17.09
N GLN A 836 -4.43 -24.22 -17.51
CA GLN A 836 -3.71 -23.54 -18.59
C GLN A 836 -2.98 -24.53 -19.50
N LYS A 837 -3.37 -24.57 -20.78
CA LYS A 837 -2.67 -25.37 -21.77
C LYS A 837 -2.78 -24.74 -23.16
N GLY A 838 -1.63 -24.45 -23.79
CA GLY A 838 -1.60 -23.81 -25.11
C GLY A 838 -2.27 -22.42 -25.10
N GLY A 839 -3.27 -22.22 -25.95
CA GLY A 839 -4.07 -20.99 -26.02
C GLY A 839 -5.26 -20.93 -25.06
N LEU A 840 -5.57 -22.03 -24.33
CA LEU A 840 -6.70 -22.11 -23.40
C LEU A 840 -6.29 -21.80 -21.99
N THR A 841 -6.96 -20.84 -21.36
CA THR A 841 -6.97 -20.60 -19.93
C THR A 841 -8.40 -20.71 -19.41
N CYS A 842 -8.59 -21.42 -18.31
CA CYS A 842 -9.89 -21.55 -17.66
C CYS A 842 -9.68 -21.56 -16.14
N SER A 843 -10.52 -20.85 -15.41
CA SER A 843 -10.49 -20.82 -13.95
C SER A 843 -11.89 -20.99 -13.41
N LEU A 844 -12.08 -21.94 -12.51
CA LEU A 844 -13.26 -22.02 -11.66
C LEU A 844 -12.93 -21.27 -10.36
N VAL A 845 -13.79 -20.34 -9.99
CA VAL A 845 -13.60 -19.50 -8.80
C VAL A 845 -14.76 -19.65 -7.84
N GLY A 846 -14.45 -19.63 -6.56
CA GLY A 846 -15.42 -19.61 -5.46
C GLY A 846 -14.93 -18.63 -4.38
N GLU A 847 -15.82 -17.79 -3.89
CA GLU A 847 -15.56 -16.88 -2.77
C GLU A 847 -16.69 -17.03 -1.76
N MET A 848 -16.35 -17.11 -0.49
CA MET A 848 -17.28 -17.12 0.62
C MET A 848 -16.88 -16.07 1.65
N LYS A 849 -17.85 -15.26 2.12
CA LYS A 849 -17.67 -14.29 3.22
C LYS A 849 -18.81 -14.50 4.21
N TRP A 850 -18.50 -15.20 5.28
CA TRP A 850 -19.42 -15.39 6.40
C TRP A 850 -19.11 -14.38 7.50
N ARG A 851 -20.14 -13.73 8.02
CA ARG A 851 -20.04 -12.77 9.13
C ARG A 851 -21.02 -13.15 10.21
N TYR A 852 -20.55 -13.12 11.44
CA TYR A 852 -21.33 -13.42 12.63
C TYR A 852 -21.00 -12.40 13.71
N ALA A 853 -22.01 -11.66 14.17
CA ALA A 853 -21.84 -10.71 15.25
C ALA A 853 -22.87 -10.93 16.37
N TYR A 854 -22.40 -10.97 17.60
CA TYR A 854 -23.25 -11.13 18.78
C TYR A 854 -22.79 -10.23 19.95
N SER A 855 -23.74 -9.94 20.82
CA SER A 855 -23.53 -9.23 22.08
C SER A 855 -24.39 -9.88 23.18
N ARG A 856 -23.92 -9.79 24.42
CA ARG A 856 -24.72 -10.19 25.60
C ARG A 856 -25.68 -9.08 26.05
N ARG A 857 -25.70 -7.97 25.32
CA ARG A 857 -26.57 -6.85 25.63
C ARG A 857 -28.02 -7.24 25.35
N GLU A 858 -28.91 -6.79 26.24
CA GLU A 858 -30.36 -6.91 26.06
C GLU A 858 -30.79 -6.26 24.74
N ASN A 859 -31.73 -6.88 24.04
CA ASN A 859 -32.25 -6.43 22.74
C ASN A 859 -31.23 -6.38 21.57
N PHE A 860 -30.06 -7.02 21.68
CA PHE A 860 -29.14 -7.17 20.56
C PHE A 860 -29.56 -8.35 19.68
N SER A 861 -29.97 -8.05 18.48
CA SER A 861 -30.22 -9.10 17.47
C SER A 861 -28.92 -9.66 16.93
N THR A 862 -28.68 -10.95 17.10
CA THR A 862 -27.54 -11.63 16.51
C THR A 862 -27.56 -11.50 14.99
N ILE A 863 -26.45 -11.03 14.41
CA ILE A 863 -26.33 -10.78 12.99
C ILE A 863 -25.61 -11.93 12.32
N ARG A 864 -26.17 -12.45 11.24
CA ARG A 864 -25.58 -13.51 10.43
C ARG A 864 -25.76 -13.15 8.97
N THR A 865 -24.64 -12.85 8.27
CA THR A 865 -24.67 -12.63 6.83
C THR A 865 -23.72 -13.59 6.13
N LEU A 866 -24.10 -14.01 4.94
CA LEU A 866 -23.32 -14.88 4.08
C LEU A 866 -23.37 -14.36 2.66
N ASP A 867 -22.19 -13.95 2.15
CA ASP A 867 -21.97 -13.73 0.72
C ASP A 867 -21.23 -14.94 0.16
N PHE A 868 -21.70 -15.50 -0.92
CA PHE A 868 -21.01 -16.59 -1.62
C PHE A 868 -21.09 -16.35 -3.13
N ASN A 869 -19.94 -16.34 -3.75
CA ASN A 869 -19.78 -16.07 -5.16
C ASN A 869 -19.12 -17.28 -5.81
N TYR A 870 -19.59 -17.67 -6.97
CA TYR A 870 -18.98 -18.77 -7.73
C TYR A 870 -19.10 -18.49 -9.21
N GLY A 871 -18.12 -18.96 -9.98
CA GLY A 871 -18.13 -18.67 -11.39
C GLY A 871 -16.98 -19.29 -12.17
N MET A 872 -16.96 -18.96 -13.43
CA MET A 872 -15.97 -19.43 -14.38
C MET A 872 -15.40 -18.23 -15.16
N LEU A 873 -14.08 -18.18 -15.24
CA LEU A 873 -13.35 -17.27 -16.11
C LEU A 873 -12.64 -18.11 -17.18
N GLY A 874 -12.73 -17.71 -18.44
CA GLY A 874 -12.06 -18.45 -19.49
C GLY A 874 -11.65 -17.55 -20.63
N SER A 875 -10.53 -17.90 -21.30
CA SER A 875 -10.16 -17.30 -22.56
C SER A 875 -9.50 -18.35 -23.47
N TYR A 876 -9.72 -18.17 -24.77
CA TYR A 876 -9.08 -18.99 -25.80
C TYR A 876 -8.47 -18.15 -26.91
N LYS A 877 -7.19 -18.36 -27.15
CA LYS A 877 -6.45 -17.70 -28.22
C LYS A 877 -6.21 -18.65 -29.37
N PHE A 878 -6.85 -18.37 -30.48
CA PHE A 878 -6.72 -19.13 -31.72
C PHE A 878 -5.39 -18.82 -32.43
N LYS A 879 -4.85 -19.80 -33.16
CA LYS A 879 -3.58 -19.65 -33.90
C LYS A 879 -3.62 -18.54 -34.95
N PHE A 880 -4.78 -18.22 -35.52
CA PHE A 880 -4.99 -17.18 -36.52
C PHE A 880 -5.19 -15.76 -35.92
N GLY A 881 -4.91 -15.58 -34.61
CA GLY A 881 -4.89 -14.27 -33.96
C GLY A 881 -6.25 -13.75 -33.45
N LEU A 882 -7.30 -14.59 -33.44
CA LEU A 882 -8.56 -14.35 -32.72
C LEU A 882 -8.37 -14.76 -31.25
N GLU A 883 -8.91 -13.98 -30.35
CA GLU A 883 -8.99 -14.30 -28.92
C GLU A 883 -10.40 -14.01 -28.42
N THR A 884 -10.95 -14.95 -27.65
CA THR A 884 -12.25 -14.78 -27.00
C THR A 884 -12.12 -15.02 -25.50
N GLY A 885 -12.88 -14.32 -24.70
CA GLY A 885 -12.92 -14.54 -23.25
C GLY A 885 -14.28 -14.27 -22.65
N MET A 886 -14.53 -14.92 -21.52
CA MET A 886 -15.77 -14.80 -20.75
C MET A 886 -15.44 -14.80 -19.26
N ASP A 887 -16.13 -13.97 -18.50
CA ASP A 887 -16.19 -13.97 -17.04
C ASP A 887 -17.65 -14.07 -16.64
N LEU A 888 -18.04 -15.20 -16.06
CA LEU A 888 -19.40 -15.49 -15.61
C LEU A 888 -19.36 -15.80 -14.12
N LYS A 889 -19.99 -14.95 -13.31
CA LYS A 889 -20.03 -15.08 -11.85
C LYS A 889 -21.43 -14.89 -11.30
N MET A 890 -21.82 -15.77 -10.39
CA MET A 890 -23.01 -15.61 -9.56
C MET A 890 -22.61 -15.01 -8.22
N PHE A 891 -23.22 -13.87 -7.86
CA PHE A 891 -23.07 -13.21 -6.56
C PHE A 891 -24.33 -13.44 -5.74
N SER A 892 -24.21 -14.21 -4.66
CA SER A 892 -25.35 -14.55 -3.81
C SER A 892 -25.14 -13.98 -2.40
N ARG A 893 -26.19 -13.35 -1.86
CA ARG A 893 -26.15 -12.70 -0.54
C ARG A 893 -27.34 -13.13 0.29
N ARG A 894 -27.11 -13.38 1.58
CA ARG A 894 -28.12 -13.81 2.55
C ARG A 894 -27.91 -13.13 3.92
N GLY A 895 -29.02 -12.91 4.63
CA GLY A 895 -28.99 -12.43 6.02
C GLY A 895 -28.88 -10.92 6.16
N TYR A 896 -29.08 -10.14 5.10
CA TYR A 896 -29.12 -8.68 5.14
C TYR A 896 -30.52 -8.16 5.54
N SER A 897 -30.58 -6.97 6.14
CA SER A 897 -31.84 -6.35 6.57
C SER A 897 -32.67 -5.84 5.39
N ASP A 898 -32.00 -5.38 4.33
CA ASP A 898 -32.68 -5.00 3.09
C ASP A 898 -32.98 -6.27 2.23
N PRO A 899 -34.25 -6.57 1.97
CA PRO A 899 -34.61 -7.69 1.09
C PRO A 899 -34.01 -7.59 -0.31
N LEU A 900 -33.79 -6.36 -0.82
CA LEU A 900 -33.19 -6.16 -2.15
C LEU A 900 -31.72 -6.53 -2.22
N ILE A 901 -31.04 -6.62 -1.06
CA ILE A 901 -29.66 -7.06 -0.97
C ILE A 901 -29.59 -8.61 -0.94
N ASN A 902 -30.60 -9.29 -0.38
CA ASN A 902 -30.69 -10.75 -0.31
C ASN A 902 -31.03 -11.35 -1.70
N ALA A 903 -30.12 -11.19 -2.66
CA ALA A 903 -30.34 -11.53 -4.07
C ALA A 903 -29.27 -12.46 -4.62
N ASN A 904 -29.55 -13.00 -5.80
CA ASN A 904 -28.59 -13.71 -6.65
C ASN A 904 -28.39 -12.84 -7.90
N ASP A 905 -27.21 -12.28 -8.09
CA ASP A 905 -26.89 -11.43 -9.22
C ASP A 905 -25.91 -12.17 -10.14
N LEU A 906 -26.35 -12.56 -11.36
CA LEU A 906 -25.52 -13.20 -12.36
C LEU A 906 -24.84 -12.15 -13.23
N ILE A 907 -23.54 -11.97 -13.10
CA ILE A 907 -22.75 -11.02 -13.87
C ILE A 907 -21.98 -11.75 -14.96
N CYS A 908 -22.13 -11.30 -16.19
CA CYS A 908 -21.46 -11.86 -17.36
C CYS A 908 -20.74 -10.76 -18.14
N ASN A 909 -19.43 -10.92 -18.30
CA ASN A 909 -18.61 -10.10 -19.18
C ASN A 909 -18.01 -10.97 -20.26
N VAL A 910 -17.98 -10.49 -21.50
CA VAL A 910 -17.41 -11.22 -22.63
C VAL A 910 -16.55 -10.28 -23.48
N TYR A 911 -15.56 -10.84 -24.16
CA TYR A 911 -14.86 -10.10 -25.20
C TYR A 911 -14.46 -10.99 -26.37
N ILE A 912 -14.34 -10.36 -27.53
CA ILE A 912 -13.76 -10.93 -28.74
C ILE A 912 -12.72 -9.93 -29.26
N SER A 913 -11.51 -10.39 -29.49
CA SER A 913 -10.41 -9.55 -30.00
C SER A 913 -9.75 -10.20 -31.22
N LYS A 914 -9.48 -9.42 -32.25
CA LYS A 914 -8.77 -9.85 -33.46
C LYS A 914 -7.57 -8.95 -33.73
N SER A 915 -6.40 -9.56 -33.91
CA SER A 915 -5.17 -8.85 -34.27
C SER A 915 -4.97 -8.84 -35.79
N PHE A 916 -4.58 -7.69 -36.33
CA PHE A 916 -4.28 -7.41 -37.74
C PHE A 916 -2.85 -6.84 -37.88
N LEU A 917 -2.37 -6.67 -39.09
CA LEU A 917 -1.10 -6.02 -39.42
C LEU A 917 0.07 -6.60 -38.60
N LYS A 918 0.16 -7.93 -38.52
CA LYS A 918 1.18 -8.66 -37.73
C LYS A 918 1.18 -8.25 -36.26
N GLY A 919 -0.03 -8.02 -35.68
CA GLY A 919 -0.22 -7.66 -34.29
C GLY A 919 -0.04 -6.18 -33.95
N LYS A 920 0.17 -5.30 -34.93
CA LYS A 920 0.25 -3.85 -34.72
C LYS A 920 -1.11 -3.19 -34.50
N LEU A 921 -2.18 -3.75 -35.07
CA LEU A 921 -3.55 -3.29 -34.88
C LEU A 921 -4.38 -4.41 -34.29
N ALA A 922 -5.22 -4.12 -33.31
CA ALA A 922 -6.22 -5.05 -32.78
C ALA A 922 -7.57 -4.34 -32.69
N ALA A 923 -8.62 -5.05 -33.04
CA ALA A 923 -9.99 -4.65 -32.76
C ALA A 923 -10.51 -5.58 -31.64
N LYS A 924 -11.10 -5.00 -30.57
CA LYS A 924 -11.67 -5.73 -29.45
C LYS A 924 -13.09 -5.25 -29.21
N LEU A 925 -14.05 -6.13 -29.26
CA LEU A 925 -15.41 -5.89 -28.83
C LEU A 925 -15.58 -6.51 -27.44
N GLU A 926 -16.03 -5.73 -26.47
CA GLU A 926 -16.34 -6.20 -25.11
C GLU A 926 -17.76 -5.86 -24.72
N GLY A 927 -18.41 -6.83 -24.07
CA GLY A 927 -19.72 -6.69 -23.46
C GLY A 927 -19.58 -6.77 -21.94
N TYR A 928 -20.21 -5.86 -21.24
CA TYR A 928 -20.04 -5.62 -19.83
C TYR A 928 -21.37 -5.76 -19.10
N ASP A 929 -21.39 -6.57 -18.02
CA ASP A 929 -22.61 -6.86 -17.26
C ASP A 929 -23.83 -7.09 -18.18
N ILE A 930 -23.69 -8.04 -19.10
CA ILE A 930 -24.68 -8.29 -20.17
C ILE A 930 -26.08 -8.50 -19.61
N PHE A 931 -26.18 -9.07 -18.41
CA PHE A 931 -27.47 -9.33 -17.75
C PHE A 931 -27.97 -8.15 -16.90
N HIS A 932 -27.20 -7.05 -16.83
CA HIS A 932 -27.58 -5.85 -16.09
C HIS A 932 -27.95 -6.11 -14.62
N GLN A 933 -27.14 -6.92 -13.93
CA GLN A 933 -27.39 -7.30 -12.54
C GLN A 933 -26.38 -6.79 -11.54
N LEU A 934 -25.38 -5.99 -11.98
CA LEU A 934 -24.34 -5.47 -11.12
C LEU A 934 -24.90 -4.51 -10.06
N LYS A 935 -24.64 -4.81 -8.78
CA LYS A 935 -24.95 -3.96 -7.63
C LYS A 935 -23.70 -3.70 -6.79
N SER A 936 -23.51 -2.45 -6.35
CA SER A 936 -22.44 -2.07 -5.43
C SER A 936 -23.00 -1.93 -4.02
N ILE A 937 -22.50 -2.74 -3.08
CA ILE A 937 -23.02 -2.82 -1.71
C ILE A 937 -21.83 -2.86 -0.74
N SER A 938 -21.91 -2.07 0.35
CA SER A 938 -21.01 -2.17 1.49
C SER A 938 -21.76 -2.48 2.78
N TYR A 939 -21.07 -3.12 3.72
CA TYR A 939 -21.59 -3.52 5.00
C TYR A 939 -20.57 -3.27 6.10
N GLU A 940 -20.99 -2.56 7.15
CA GLU A 940 -20.17 -2.26 8.33
C GLU A 940 -20.90 -2.61 9.61
N ILE A 941 -20.15 -3.11 10.60
CA ILE A 941 -20.67 -3.40 11.95
C ILE A 941 -19.60 -3.10 13.00
N ASN A 942 -20.03 -2.46 14.10
CA ASN A 942 -19.19 -2.16 15.25
C ASN A 942 -19.99 -2.26 16.56
N GLY A 943 -19.43 -1.79 17.67
CA GLY A 943 -20.07 -1.80 18.99
C GLY A 943 -21.31 -0.91 19.12
N GLN A 944 -21.49 0.04 18.22
CA GLN A 944 -22.57 1.04 18.27
C GLN A 944 -23.71 0.73 17.31
N GLY A 945 -23.44 0.00 16.21
CA GLY A 945 -24.45 -0.26 15.21
C GLY A 945 -23.98 -1.07 14.01
N LYS A 946 -24.89 -1.25 13.07
CA LYS A 946 -24.61 -1.77 11.72
C LYS A 946 -25.09 -0.79 10.66
N THR A 947 -24.45 -0.80 9.51
CA THR A 947 -24.80 0.03 8.36
C THR A 947 -24.69 -0.80 7.09
N GLU A 948 -25.75 -0.81 6.31
CA GLU A 948 -25.83 -1.37 4.96
C GLU A 948 -25.93 -0.20 3.98
N THR A 949 -25.06 -0.13 2.99
CA THR A 949 -25.05 0.94 2.00
C THR A 949 -25.09 0.33 0.61
N ARG A 950 -26.03 0.80 -0.21
CA ARG A 950 -26.16 0.47 -1.62
C ARG A 950 -25.82 1.70 -2.47
N PHE A 951 -24.98 1.53 -3.47
CA PHE A 951 -24.52 2.58 -4.36
C PHE A 951 -25.05 2.38 -5.79
N ASN A 952 -25.16 3.45 -6.55
CA ASN A 952 -25.38 3.35 -7.99
C ASN A 952 -24.15 2.70 -8.65
N ALA A 953 -24.39 1.90 -9.68
CA ALA A 953 -23.37 1.26 -10.50
C ALA A 953 -23.45 1.77 -11.95
N ILE A 954 -22.41 1.51 -12.74
CA ILE A 954 -22.47 1.75 -14.18
C ILE A 954 -23.44 0.75 -14.80
N PRO A 955 -24.36 1.20 -15.68
CA PRO A 955 -25.21 0.29 -16.43
C PRO A 955 -24.38 -0.57 -17.40
N ASN A 956 -24.96 -1.67 -17.87
CA ASN A 956 -24.37 -2.52 -18.89
C ASN A 956 -24.03 -1.76 -20.17
N TYR A 957 -23.01 -2.18 -20.89
CA TYR A 957 -22.64 -1.59 -22.18
C TYR A 957 -21.86 -2.59 -23.06
N LEU A 958 -21.88 -2.30 -24.34
CA LEU A 958 -21.00 -2.87 -25.36
C LEU A 958 -20.00 -1.81 -25.80
N MET A 959 -18.73 -2.18 -25.99
CA MET A 959 -17.67 -1.24 -26.32
C MET A 959 -16.73 -1.84 -27.37
N LEU A 960 -16.47 -1.07 -28.43
CA LEU A 960 -15.51 -1.42 -29.49
C LEU A 960 -14.23 -0.63 -29.27
N HIS A 961 -13.11 -1.35 -29.12
CA HIS A 961 -11.77 -0.82 -29.00
C HIS A 961 -10.99 -1.00 -30.29
N LEU A 962 -10.26 0.03 -30.69
CA LEU A 962 -9.22 -0.02 -31.72
C LEU A 962 -7.89 0.25 -31.06
N ILE A 963 -7.04 -0.77 -31.00
CA ILE A 963 -5.76 -0.74 -30.30
C ILE A 963 -4.64 -0.75 -31.33
N TYR A 964 -3.86 0.34 -31.43
CA TYR A 964 -2.71 0.45 -32.30
C TYR A 964 -1.41 0.41 -31.49
N LYS A 965 -0.48 -0.49 -31.88
CA LYS A 965 0.80 -0.72 -31.22
C LYS A 965 1.95 -0.39 -32.17
N MET A 966 2.74 0.61 -31.80
CA MET A 966 3.90 1.06 -32.58
C MET A 966 5.19 0.75 -31.84
N ASN A 967 6.19 0.30 -32.55
CA ASN A 967 7.53 0.06 -32.03
C ASN A 967 8.58 0.47 -33.06
N ILE A 968 9.45 1.38 -32.65
CA ILE A 968 10.57 1.88 -33.47
C ILE A 968 11.85 1.56 -32.69
N SER A 969 12.57 0.52 -33.12
CA SER A 969 13.92 0.27 -32.61
C SER A 969 14.89 1.24 -33.29
N GLY A 970 15.77 1.87 -32.49
CA GLY A 970 16.83 2.71 -33.06
C GLY A 970 17.69 1.90 -34.04
N LYS A 971 17.88 2.42 -35.27
CA LYS A 971 18.91 1.89 -36.17
C LYS A 971 20.26 2.04 -35.47
N LYS A 972 21.14 1.01 -35.61
CA LYS A 972 22.53 1.04 -35.15
C LYS A 972 23.28 2.24 -35.69
#